data_7930d751b13900452b3b27c10fd1f190
#
_entry.id   7930d751b13900452b3b27c10fd1f190
#
_cell.length_a   1.000
_cell.length_b   1.000
_cell.length_c   1.000
_cell.angle_alpha   90.00
_cell.angle_beta   90.00
_cell.angle_gamma   90.00
#
_symmetry.space_group_name_H-M   'P 1'
#
loop_
_entity.id
_entity.type
_entity.pdbx_description
1 polymer ?
#
loop_
_entity_poly.entity_id
_entity_poly.type
_entity_poly.pdbx_seq_one_letter_code
_entity_poly.pdbx_strand_id
1 'polypeptide(L)'
;MTITKTQRDILGASALRPDGIAKVQGDFSFSSDLHAENMLWGATLRSPHPYARIISVDLSAAWKIAGVECVITADDVPGQLTYGLISEDQPVFAKYFVRYMGEPIAAVAADHPETCRRALAAIQVEYEILEPLTDPERAIDGSHADIHPDGNIIRRQRIVYGDITATAPIVVEGTYDIGMQDQAFLGTESALALPDHDGAGIEVFVATQWLHEDRKQMAKCLGLPEEKVRLVLGGVGGAFGAREDISLQVHTALLALRTKRPVKMQYGREESFFGHVHRHPAQIWMKHHATEDGRIVKIEARMVFDGGAYSSTSSAVLINGVTHTQGPYQCPNAVVDGYATRTNNPPCGAMRGFGVVQACFAHEGQMDKLAAATGIDEVEIRLRNIIHTGDPMITGQVLESVAPVERCIRETAALPMPPEMSSNPHELDLPGGSGLTADRRHIVRGVGWGVSMKNLMYSEGFDDYSTARCTLKNGSVELKFATSEVGQGFVTLAPQIARSILGIDDVTYDTIDTQIGSAGSTSASRQTWMSGGAVDGACRLVRERLFEHVGAVHGIDPLRLGIDDTDIIDTIGNFRISVQEATADLTISETFEYHHRPTEDLDENGQGNCHVAFAFVAHRAVVDVDLELGLVKVVQIATAQDVGRVLNPMSVVGQIEGGIAQGLGLAVMEEIIVKDGKVRNPSFTDYLLPTALDAPQVLISMIEEPDPQAPMGAKGVGEAPCISVTPAIVAAIRNATGKSIDRCPVRPQDICF
;
A
#
# COMPACT_ATOMS: atom_id res chain seq x y z
N MET A 1 -27.18 28.51 -1.54
CA MET A 1 -26.22 28.33 -0.45
C MET A 1 -25.30 29.53 -0.45
N THR A 2 -25.35 30.36 0.56
CA THR A 2 -24.49 31.54 0.72
C THR A 2 -23.12 31.00 1.16
N ILE A 3 -22.11 31.11 0.30
CA ILE A 3 -20.73 30.75 0.65
C ILE A 3 -20.27 31.77 1.70
N THR A 4 -20.32 31.37 2.96
CA THR A 4 -19.71 32.10 4.07
C THR A 4 -18.20 32.11 3.83
N LYS A 5 -17.54 33.25 4.14
CA LYS A 5 -16.12 33.53 4.06
C LYS A 5 -15.32 32.29 4.41
N THR A 6 -14.68 31.69 3.43
CA THR A 6 -13.98 30.40 3.51
C THR A 6 -12.83 30.52 4.52
N GLN A 7 -12.85 29.65 5.50
CA GLN A 7 -11.67 29.32 6.32
C GLN A 7 -10.52 29.04 5.33
N ARG A 8 -9.35 29.62 5.56
CA ARG A 8 -8.18 29.38 4.69
C ARG A 8 -7.87 27.89 4.64
N ASP A 9 -7.44 27.42 3.48
CA ASP A 9 -7.01 26.01 3.24
C ASP A 9 -5.62 25.73 3.83
N ILE A 10 -5.51 25.91 5.15
CA ILE A 10 -4.31 25.63 5.96
C ILE A 10 -4.40 24.26 6.65
N LEU A 11 -3.33 23.87 7.35
CA LEU A 11 -3.32 22.63 8.14
C LEU A 11 -4.47 22.61 9.16
N GLY A 12 -5.15 21.48 9.25
CA GLY A 12 -6.35 21.26 10.07
C GLY A 12 -7.67 21.58 9.36
N ALA A 13 -7.65 22.25 8.20
CA ALA A 13 -8.83 22.46 7.39
C ALA A 13 -9.08 21.32 6.40
N SER A 14 -10.35 21.08 6.04
CA SER A 14 -10.75 20.14 4.99
C SER A 14 -10.59 20.79 3.61
N ALA A 15 -9.36 21.05 3.20
CA ALA A 15 -9.05 21.61 1.89
C ALA A 15 -9.43 20.64 0.78
N LEU A 16 -10.03 21.18 -0.29
CA LEU A 16 -10.42 20.40 -1.46
C LEU A 16 -9.18 20.04 -2.30
N ARG A 17 -9.25 18.90 -2.96
CA ARG A 17 -8.19 18.45 -3.87
C ARG A 17 -8.09 19.39 -5.08
N PRO A 18 -6.88 19.86 -5.46
CA PRO A 18 -6.70 20.72 -6.62
C PRO A 18 -7.03 20.02 -7.95
N ASP A 19 -6.86 18.70 -8.02
CA ASP A 19 -7.16 17.85 -9.17
C ASP A 19 -8.60 17.28 -9.16
N GLY A 20 -9.39 17.53 -8.11
CA GLY A 20 -10.68 16.90 -7.90
C GLY A 20 -11.73 17.30 -8.93
N ILE A 21 -11.83 18.59 -9.27
CA ILE A 21 -12.79 19.09 -10.27
C ILE A 21 -12.52 18.50 -11.64
N ALA A 22 -11.26 18.54 -12.10
CA ALA A 22 -10.87 17.98 -13.38
C ALA A 22 -11.17 16.47 -13.47
N LYS A 23 -10.96 15.71 -12.36
CA LYS A 23 -11.27 14.28 -12.30
C LYS A 23 -12.76 13.97 -12.46
N VAL A 24 -13.63 14.70 -11.77
CA VAL A 24 -15.08 14.44 -11.85
C VAL A 24 -15.74 14.98 -13.12
N GLN A 25 -15.11 15.94 -13.81
CA GLN A 25 -15.54 16.45 -15.09
C GLN A 25 -15.00 15.68 -16.29
N GLY A 26 -14.00 14.80 -16.07
CA GLY A 26 -13.35 14.04 -17.13
C GLY A 26 -12.24 14.80 -17.85
N ASP A 27 -11.81 15.95 -17.34
CA ASP A 27 -10.74 16.78 -17.92
C ASP A 27 -9.34 16.40 -17.43
N PHE A 28 -9.26 15.51 -16.42
CA PHE A 28 -8.00 15.01 -15.88
C PHE A 28 -7.46 13.87 -16.75
N SER A 29 -6.24 14.02 -17.26
CA SER A 29 -5.59 12.98 -18.05
C SER A 29 -4.91 11.95 -17.15
N PHE A 30 -5.43 10.72 -17.12
CA PHE A 30 -4.72 9.57 -16.56
C PHE A 30 -3.59 9.12 -17.52
N SER A 31 -2.66 8.32 -17.03
CA SER A 31 -1.57 7.79 -17.87
C SER A 31 -2.09 6.99 -19.07
N SER A 32 -3.26 6.36 -18.94
CA SER A 32 -3.98 5.68 -20.02
C SER A 32 -4.52 6.63 -21.11
N ASP A 33 -4.69 7.92 -20.82
CA ASP A 33 -5.27 8.89 -21.77
C ASP A 33 -4.21 9.64 -22.57
N LEU A 34 -2.94 9.51 -22.15
CA LEU A 34 -1.83 10.20 -22.81
C LEU A 34 -1.63 9.75 -24.25
N HIS A 35 -1.20 10.67 -25.13
CA HIS A 35 -1.11 10.48 -26.65
C HIS A 35 0.04 11.32 -27.15
N ALA A 36 0.75 10.84 -28.12
CA ALA A 36 1.75 11.56 -28.87
C ALA A 36 1.48 11.42 -30.39
N GLU A 37 1.87 12.43 -31.15
CA GLU A 37 1.82 12.34 -32.63
C GLU A 37 2.71 11.20 -33.13
N ASN A 38 2.25 10.48 -34.13
CA ASN A 38 2.95 9.35 -34.76
C ASN A 38 3.33 8.22 -33.78
N MET A 39 2.66 8.11 -32.61
CA MET A 39 2.94 7.05 -31.69
C MET A 39 2.58 5.67 -32.24
N LEU A 40 3.30 4.67 -31.75
CA LEU A 40 2.97 3.26 -31.90
C LEU A 40 2.28 2.74 -30.64
N TRP A 41 1.58 1.65 -30.81
CA TRP A 41 1.04 0.86 -29.71
C TRP A 41 1.97 -0.31 -29.42
N GLY A 42 2.22 -0.56 -28.13
CA GLY A 42 2.97 -1.70 -27.67
C GLY A 42 2.08 -2.73 -26.96
N ALA A 43 2.43 -4.01 -27.05
CA ALA A 43 1.77 -5.08 -26.33
C ALA A 43 2.75 -6.23 -26.02
N THR A 44 2.47 -7.01 -24.96
CA THR A 44 3.34 -8.05 -24.44
C THR A 44 2.76 -9.45 -24.70
N LEU A 45 3.59 -10.37 -25.22
CA LEU A 45 3.28 -11.79 -25.27
C LEU A 45 3.57 -12.41 -23.91
N ARG A 46 2.56 -13.07 -23.33
CA ARG A 46 2.64 -13.71 -22.01
C ARG A 46 2.51 -15.22 -22.09
N SER A 47 3.23 -15.91 -21.20
CA SER A 47 3.17 -17.37 -21.08
C SER A 47 1.79 -17.86 -20.61
N PRO A 48 1.21 -18.90 -21.27
CA PRO A 48 0.02 -19.58 -20.76
C PRO A 48 0.32 -20.68 -19.72
N HIS A 49 1.61 -20.89 -19.42
CA HIS A 49 2.07 -21.97 -18.53
C HIS A 49 2.63 -21.43 -17.23
N PRO A 50 2.37 -22.09 -16.09
CA PRO A 50 2.92 -21.69 -14.80
C PRO A 50 4.41 -22.06 -14.67
N TYR A 51 4.87 -23.16 -15.30
CA TYR A 51 6.27 -23.56 -15.34
C TYR A 51 6.57 -24.33 -16.63
N ALA A 52 7.52 -23.83 -17.39
CA ALA A 52 7.99 -24.47 -18.61
C ALA A 52 9.38 -24.00 -19.00
N ARG A 53 10.12 -24.85 -19.72
CA ARG A 53 11.32 -24.46 -20.43
C ARG A 53 10.94 -23.97 -21.82
N ILE A 54 11.48 -22.81 -22.26
CA ILE A 54 11.33 -22.29 -23.61
C ILE A 54 12.34 -23.01 -24.50
N ILE A 55 11.86 -23.71 -25.50
CA ILE A 55 12.71 -24.42 -26.47
C ILE A 55 13.05 -23.51 -27.63
N SER A 56 12.03 -22.81 -28.18
CA SER A 56 12.23 -21.85 -29.26
C SER A 56 11.14 -20.79 -29.28
N VAL A 57 11.47 -19.62 -29.86
CA VAL A 57 10.53 -18.51 -30.12
C VAL A 57 10.67 -18.12 -31.58
N ASP A 58 9.65 -18.36 -32.41
CA ASP A 58 9.61 -17.98 -33.81
C ASP A 58 8.78 -16.71 -34.01
N LEU A 59 9.47 -15.62 -34.40
CA LEU A 59 8.90 -14.30 -34.63
C LEU A 59 8.54 -14.07 -36.11
N SER A 60 8.88 -15.00 -37.01
CA SER A 60 8.86 -14.80 -38.45
C SER A 60 7.49 -14.45 -39.03
N ALA A 61 6.43 -15.00 -38.46
CA ALA A 61 5.05 -14.73 -38.88
C ALA A 61 4.56 -13.36 -38.39
N ALA A 62 4.97 -12.93 -37.21
CA ALA A 62 4.61 -11.61 -36.69
C ALA A 62 5.20 -10.47 -37.54
N TRP A 63 6.47 -10.60 -37.96
CA TRP A 63 7.13 -9.63 -38.83
C TRP A 63 6.46 -9.48 -40.20
N LYS A 64 5.66 -10.44 -40.68
CA LYS A 64 4.96 -10.37 -41.96
C LYS A 64 3.64 -9.60 -41.89
N ILE A 65 3.19 -9.23 -40.71
CA ILE A 65 1.92 -8.52 -40.53
C ILE A 65 2.16 -7.04 -40.82
N ALA A 66 1.44 -6.49 -41.80
CA ALA A 66 1.52 -5.08 -42.13
C ALA A 66 1.15 -4.20 -40.95
N GLY A 67 1.94 -3.17 -40.70
CA GLY A 67 1.80 -2.26 -39.56
C GLY A 67 2.61 -2.66 -38.30
N VAL A 68 3.27 -3.83 -38.31
CA VAL A 68 4.24 -4.20 -37.26
C VAL A 68 5.57 -3.49 -37.57
N GLU A 69 6.06 -2.72 -36.60
CA GLU A 69 7.28 -1.92 -36.71
C GLU A 69 8.43 -2.51 -35.88
N CYS A 70 8.13 -3.23 -34.81
CA CYS A 70 9.14 -3.84 -33.95
C CYS A 70 8.60 -5.08 -33.23
N VAL A 71 9.45 -6.09 -33.07
CA VAL A 71 9.24 -7.25 -32.20
C VAL A 71 10.53 -7.49 -31.43
N ILE A 72 10.45 -7.56 -30.11
CA ILE A 72 11.60 -7.74 -29.22
C ILE A 72 11.40 -8.92 -28.26
N THR A 73 12.52 -9.51 -27.85
CA THR A 73 12.62 -10.60 -26.88
C THR A 73 13.73 -10.32 -25.88
N ALA A 74 14.07 -11.28 -25.03
CA ALA A 74 15.18 -11.17 -24.08
C ALA A 74 16.55 -10.87 -24.77
N ASP A 75 16.74 -11.28 -26.03
CA ASP A 75 17.99 -11.05 -26.76
C ASP A 75 18.15 -9.59 -27.23
N ASP A 76 17.08 -8.81 -27.18
CA ASP A 76 17.06 -7.40 -27.57
C ASP A 76 17.28 -6.43 -26.40
N VAL A 77 17.37 -6.93 -25.17
CA VAL A 77 17.64 -6.12 -23.97
C VAL A 77 19.12 -5.73 -23.94
N PRO A 78 19.45 -4.43 -24.05
CA PRO A 78 20.86 -4.02 -24.23
C PRO A 78 21.66 -3.99 -22.94
N GLY A 79 21.01 -3.96 -21.78
CA GLY A 79 21.62 -3.87 -20.47
C GLY A 79 21.38 -5.12 -19.63
N GLN A 80 21.00 -4.91 -18.38
CA GLN A 80 20.69 -5.99 -17.44
C GLN A 80 19.41 -6.70 -17.84
N LEU A 81 19.42 -8.04 -17.84
CA LEU A 81 18.29 -8.85 -18.26
C LEU A 81 17.19 -9.01 -17.19
N THR A 82 17.49 -8.62 -15.95
CA THR A 82 16.61 -8.74 -14.80
C THR A 82 16.48 -7.42 -14.05
N TYR A 83 15.40 -7.25 -13.31
CA TYR A 83 15.14 -6.15 -12.40
C TYR A 83 14.49 -6.65 -11.11
N GLY A 84 14.26 -5.77 -10.15
CA GLY A 84 13.57 -6.06 -8.89
C GLY A 84 13.96 -5.07 -7.79
N LEU A 85 13.07 -4.89 -6.83
CA LEU A 85 13.22 -3.89 -5.75
C LEU A 85 14.28 -4.28 -4.71
N ILE A 86 14.25 -5.52 -4.23
CA ILE A 86 15.16 -6.02 -3.20
C ILE A 86 16.16 -7.00 -3.83
N SER A 87 15.66 -7.94 -4.64
CA SER A 87 16.46 -8.86 -5.42
C SER A 87 16.13 -8.66 -6.90
N GLU A 88 17.15 -8.46 -7.72
CA GLU A 88 16.99 -8.26 -9.16
C GLU A 88 16.82 -9.62 -9.87
N ASP A 89 15.78 -10.39 -9.51
CA ASP A 89 15.55 -11.76 -9.97
C ASP A 89 14.48 -11.91 -11.05
N GLN A 90 13.65 -10.87 -11.30
CA GLN A 90 12.60 -10.91 -12.31
C GLN A 90 13.13 -10.53 -13.70
N PRO A 91 12.99 -11.38 -14.73
CA PRO A 91 13.48 -11.07 -16.06
C PRO A 91 12.61 -10.03 -16.79
N VAL A 92 13.25 -9.17 -17.61
CA VAL A 92 12.53 -8.28 -18.54
C VAL A 92 11.67 -9.10 -19.49
N PHE A 93 12.22 -10.18 -20.04
CA PHE A 93 11.53 -11.22 -20.78
C PHE A 93 12.10 -12.57 -20.41
N ALA A 94 11.24 -13.56 -20.23
CA ALA A 94 11.65 -14.94 -20.01
C ALA A 94 12.49 -15.44 -21.19
N LYS A 95 13.71 -15.95 -20.92
CA LYS A 95 14.63 -16.42 -21.95
C LYS A 95 14.72 -17.94 -22.01
N TYR A 96 14.84 -18.59 -20.87
CA TYR A 96 15.02 -20.05 -20.79
C TYR A 96 13.85 -20.76 -20.11
N PHE A 97 13.27 -20.13 -19.10
CA PHE A 97 12.15 -20.67 -18.32
C PHE A 97 11.10 -19.60 -18.14
N VAL A 98 9.85 -20.01 -18.19
CA VAL A 98 8.74 -19.27 -17.61
C VAL A 98 8.44 -19.87 -16.25
N ARG A 99 8.23 -19.02 -15.23
CA ARG A 99 8.06 -19.43 -13.84
C ARG A 99 6.68 -19.15 -13.28
N TYR A 100 5.85 -18.39 -13.99
CA TYR A 100 4.45 -18.21 -13.65
C TYR A 100 3.58 -18.00 -14.91
N MET A 101 2.29 -18.28 -14.81
CA MET A 101 1.34 -17.99 -15.88
C MET A 101 1.17 -16.47 -16.01
N GLY A 102 1.51 -15.92 -17.16
CA GLY A 102 1.47 -14.48 -17.42
C GLY A 102 2.86 -13.84 -17.54
N GLU A 103 3.95 -14.61 -17.42
CA GLU A 103 5.31 -14.07 -17.55
C GLU A 103 5.58 -13.56 -18.97
N PRO A 104 6.19 -12.35 -19.12
CA PRO A 104 6.50 -11.77 -20.43
C PRO A 104 7.54 -12.60 -21.19
N ILE A 105 7.33 -12.83 -22.51
CA ILE A 105 8.26 -13.54 -23.40
C ILE A 105 8.77 -12.65 -24.52
N ALA A 106 7.90 -11.80 -25.07
CA ALA A 106 8.20 -10.87 -26.16
C ALA A 106 7.29 -9.65 -26.07
N ALA A 107 7.68 -8.58 -26.76
CA ALA A 107 6.79 -7.43 -26.95
C ALA A 107 6.81 -6.98 -28.40
N VAL A 108 5.70 -6.38 -28.84
CA VAL A 108 5.48 -5.90 -30.21
C VAL A 108 5.13 -4.42 -30.17
N ALA A 109 5.64 -3.63 -31.13
CA ALA A 109 5.13 -2.31 -31.44
C ALA A 109 4.54 -2.27 -32.85
N ALA A 110 3.34 -1.70 -32.98
CA ALA A 110 2.62 -1.60 -34.23
C ALA A 110 1.79 -0.31 -34.31
N ASP A 111 1.26 -0.03 -35.53
CA ASP A 111 0.46 1.16 -35.82
C ASP A 111 -0.92 1.20 -35.11
N HIS A 112 -1.41 0.06 -34.68
CA HIS A 112 -2.73 -0.06 -34.05
C HIS A 112 -2.77 -1.19 -33.01
N PRO A 113 -3.55 -1.08 -31.91
CA PRO A 113 -3.67 -2.13 -30.89
C PRO A 113 -4.09 -3.50 -31.47
N GLU A 114 -4.98 -3.51 -32.46
CA GLU A 114 -5.41 -4.75 -33.11
C GLU A 114 -4.28 -5.38 -33.94
N THR A 115 -3.41 -4.57 -34.54
CA THR A 115 -2.21 -5.05 -35.24
C THR A 115 -1.26 -5.73 -34.23
N CYS A 116 -1.06 -5.12 -33.04
CA CYS A 116 -0.30 -5.76 -31.97
C CYS A 116 -0.90 -7.10 -31.54
N ARG A 117 -2.22 -7.17 -31.31
CA ARG A 117 -2.92 -8.41 -30.95
C ARG A 117 -2.73 -9.52 -31.97
N ARG A 118 -2.84 -9.19 -33.27
CA ARG A 118 -2.61 -10.14 -34.37
C ARG A 118 -1.16 -10.58 -34.46
N ALA A 119 -0.22 -9.68 -34.22
CA ALA A 119 1.21 -9.98 -34.23
C ALA A 119 1.58 -10.92 -33.07
N LEU A 120 1.10 -10.64 -31.85
CA LEU A 120 1.32 -11.52 -30.69
C LEU A 120 0.75 -12.92 -30.94
N ALA A 121 -0.44 -13.03 -31.52
CA ALA A 121 -1.07 -14.32 -31.83
C ALA A 121 -0.33 -15.11 -32.93
N ALA A 122 0.50 -14.45 -33.74
CA ALA A 122 1.30 -15.08 -34.79
C ALA A 122 2.68 -15.56 -34.30
N ILE A 123 3.16 -15.11 -33.14
CA ILE A 123 4.40 -15.59 -32.53
C ILE A 123 4.17 -17.04 -32.06
N GLN A 124 5.08 -17.92 -32.44
CA GLN A 124 5.04 -19.32 -32.01
C GLN A 124 6.11 -19.59 -30.97
N VAL A 125 5.70 -20.11 -29.82
CA VAL A 125 6.62 -20.51 -28.73
C VAL A 125 6.48 -22.00 -28.50
N GLU A 126 7.59 -22.71 -28.56
CA GLU A 126 7.66 -24.12 -28.23
C GLU A 126 8.12 -24.28 -26.79
N TYR A 127 7.34 -25.05 -26.00
CA TYR A 127 7.59 -25.27 -24.60
C TYR A 127 7.80 -26.75 -24.25
N GLU A 128 8.69 -27.01 -23.32
CA GLU A 128 8.68 -28.23 -22.52
C GLU A 128 8.03 -27.92 -21.18
N ILE A 129 6.83 -28.48 -20.97
CA ILE A 129 6.06 -28.28 -19.76
C ILE A 129 6.72 -29.01 -18.58
N LEU A 130 6.87 -28.31 -17.46
CA LEU A 130 7.47 -28.83 -16.22
C LEU A 130 6.39 -28.91 -15.12
N GLU A 131 6.65 -29.73 -14.09
CA GLU A 131 5.81 -29.79 -12.90
C GLU A 131 5.94 -28.48 -12.10
N PRO A 132 4.85 -27.71 -11.86
CA PRO A 132 4.94 -26.48 -11.11
C PRO A 132 5.00 -26.73 -9.59
N LEU A 133 5.85 -26.00 -8.89
CA LEU A 133 5.83 -25.87 -7.44
C LEU A 133 4.72 -24.87 -7.06
N THR A 134 3.62 -25.33 -6.47
CA THR A 134 2.48 -24.48 -6.09
C THR A 134 2.18 -24.49 -4.59
N ASP A 135 2.83 -25.38 -3.85
CA ASP A 135 2.70 -25.52 -2.41
C ASP A 135 3.97 -24.97 -1.72
N PRO A 136 3.88 -23.86 -0.94
CA PRO A 136 5.01 -23.28 -0.25
C PRO A 136 5.65 -24.21 0.79
N GLU A 137 4.93 -25.20 1.34
CA GLU A 137 5.51 -26.18 2.26
C GLU A 137 6.51 -27.10 1.53
N ARG A 138 6.25 -27.45 0.27
CA ARG A 138 7.20 -28.22 -0.56
C ARG A 138 8.47 -27.44 -0.92
N ALA A 139 8.39 -26.09 -0.89
CA ALA A 139 9.55 -25.22 -1.02
C ALA A 139 10.43 -25.26 0.24
N ILE A 140 9.79 -25.36 1.42
CA ILE A 140 10.49 -25.32 2.73
C ILE A 140 11.12 -26.69 3.05
N ASP A 141 10.42 -27.78 2.82
CA ASP A 141 10.90 -29.14 3.14
C ASP A 141 11.84 -29.74 2.08
N GLY A 142 12.01 -29.03 0.92
CA GLY A 142 12.89 -29.46 -0.16
C GLY A 142 12.36 -30.65 -0.95
N SER A 143 11.07 -30.99 -0.85
CA SER A 143 10.46 -32.11 -1.60
C SER A 143 10.22 -31.79 -3.08
N HIS A 144 10.44 -30.55 -3.49
CA HIS A 144 10.44 -30.11 -4.89
C HIS A 144 11.81 -29.54 -5.27
N ALA A 145 12.23 -29.77 -6.52
CA ALA A 145 13.45 -29.18 -7.04
C ALA A 145 13.40 -27.64 -7.03
N ASP A 146 14.58 -27.00 -6.92
CA ASP A 146 14.65 -25.56 -6.95
C ASP A 146 14.20 -24.97 -8.29
N ILE A 147 13.31 -24.02 -8.26
CA ILE A 147 12.83 -23.30 -9.45
C ILE A 147 13.69 -22.05 -9.76
N HIS A 148 14.57 -21.66 -8.84
CA HIS A 148 15.58 -20.63 -8.99
C HIS A 148 16.96 -21.16 -8.59
N PRO A 149 18.06 -20.61 -9.16
CA PRO A 149 19.42 -21.06 -8.85
C PRO A 149 19.81 -20.93 -7.37
N ASP A 150 19.23 -19.95 -6.66
CA ASP A 150 19.49 -19.63 -5.25
C ASP A 150 18.43 -20.25 -4.30
N GLY A 151 17.64 -21.20 -4.81
CA GLY A 151 16.69 -21.97 -4.01
C GLY A 151 15.28 -21.40 -3.95
N ASN A 152 14.40 -22.12 -3.24
CA ASN A 152 12.99 -21.81 -3.14
C ASN A 152 12.61 -21.00 -1.89
N ILE A 153 13.56 -20.65 -1.03
CA ILE A 153 13.34 -19.81 0.15
C ILE A 153 13.90 -18.41 -0.12
N ILE A 154 13.01 -17.41 -0.18
CA ILE A 154 13.41 -16.00 -0.36
C ILE A 154 14.05 -15.49 0.93
N ARG A 155 13.40 -15.73 2.07
CA ARG A 155 13.87 -15.34 3.39
C ARG A 155 13.31 -16.26 4.46
N ARG A 156 14.12 -16.57 5.46
CA ARG A 156 13.71 -17.09 6.75
C ARG A 156 14.04 -16.07 7.81
N GLN A 157 13.10 -15.79 8.73
CA GLN A 157 13.34 -14.93 9.88
C GLN A 157 12.84 -15.62 11.13
N ARG A 158 13.68 -15.66 12.14
CA ARG A 158 13.32 -16.16 13.48
C ARG A 158 13.31 -14.99 14.46
N ILE A 159 12.35 -15.00 15.41
CA ILE A 159 12.36 -14.13 16.58
C ILE A 159 12.40 -15.00 17.81
N VAL A 160 13.33 -14.71 18.71
CA VAL A 160 13.49 -15.36 20.02
C VAL A 160 13.61 -14.26 21.07
N TYR A 161 12.61 -14.15 21.94
CA TYR A 161 12.54 -13.09 22.94
C TYR A 161 12.14 -13.68 24.31
N GLY A 162 12.81 -13.26 25.38
CA GLY A 162 12.51 -13.67 26.74
C GLY A 162 12.81 -15.16 27.02
N ASP A 163 12.04 -15.75 27.94
CA ASP A 163 12.15 -17.17 28.31
C ASP A 163 11.30 -18.06 27.40
N ILE A 164 11.95 -18.74 26.45
CA ILE A 164 11.28 -19.63 25.50
C ILE A 164 10.69 -20.88 26.14
N THR A 165 11.06 -21.21 27.39
CA THR A 165 10.52 -22.34 28.15
C THR A 165 9.29 -21.97 28.96
N ALA A 166 8.96 -20.68 29.04
CA ALA A 166 7.78 -20.18 29.75
C ALA A 166 6.51 -20.86 29.27
N THR A 167 5.63 -21.18 30.22
CA THR A 167 4.31 -21.76 29.97
C THR A 167 3.29 -21.17 30.95
N ALA A 168 2.02 -21.34 30.68
CA ALA A 168 0.93 -20.84 31.54
C ALA A 168 -0.28 -21.79 31.47
N PRO A 169 -1.23 -21.70 32.44
CA PRO A 169 -2.32 -22.67 32.55
C PRO A 169 -3.32 -22.61 31.41
N ILE A 170 -3.54 -21.43 30.80
CA ILE A 170 -4.43 -21.29 29.65
C ILE A 170 -3.60 -21.32 28.40
N VAL A 171 -3.92 -22.25 27.49
CA VAL A 171 -3.25 -22.39 26.20
C VAL A 171 -4.29 -22.44 25.09
N VAL A 172 -4.16 -21.57 24.11
CA VAL A 172 -5.01 -21.57 22.91
C VAL A 172 -4.12 -21.60 21.66
N GLU A 173 -4.56 -22.33 20.63
CA GLU A 173 -3.83 -22.43 19.39
C GLU A 173 -4.77 -22.46 18.18
N GLY A 174 -4.23 -22.15 17.00
CA GLY A 174 -4.95 -22.24 15.73
C GLY A 174 -4.05 -22.07 14.54
N THR A 175 -4.56 -22.50 13.39
CA THR A 175 -3.96 -22.27 12.08
C THR A 175 -4.89 -21.37 11.28
N TYR A 176 -4.34 -20.30 10.74
CA TYR A 176 -5.07 -19.25 10.04
C TYR A 176 -4.64 -19.22 8.58
N ASP A 177 -5.62 -19.31 7.67
CA ASP A 177 -5.39 -19.26 6.23
C ASP A 177 -5.88 -17.94 5.66
N ILE A 178 -5.00 -17.22 4.98
CA ILE A 178 -5.28 -15.94 4.34
C ILE A 178 -5.10 -16.09 2.84
N GLY A 179 -6.16 -15.78 2.07
CA GLY A 179 -6.17 -15.88 0.61
C GLY A 179 -5.33 -14.79 -0.08
N MET A 180 -5.01 -15.03 -1.35
CA MET A 180 -4.37 -14.04 -2.22
C MET A 180 -5.38 -12.97 -2.61
N GLN A 181 -5.04 -11.69 -2.40
CA GLN A 181 -5.89 -10.54 -2.74
C GLN A 181 -5.21 -9.65 -3.78
N ASP A 182 -5.98 -9.19 -4.76
CA ASP A 182 -5.57 -8.18 -5.74
C ASP A 182 -5.74 -6.76 -5.18
N GLN A 183 -4.89 -5.82 -5.58
CA GLN A 183 -5.02 -4.41 -5.21
C GLN A 183 -6.23 -3.73 -5.87
N ALA A 184 -6.70 -4.28 -6.96
CA ALA A 184 -7.93 -3.93 -7.66
C ALA A 184 -8.05 -2.42 -8.01
N PHE A 185 -6.94 -1.78 -8.31
CA PHE A 185 -6.94 -0.40 -8.78
C PHE A 185 -7.69 -0.27 -10.12
N LEU A 186 -8.49 0.79 -10.30
CA LEU A 186 -9.36 0.94 -11.48
C LEU A 186 -8.58 1.28 -12.75
N GLY A 187 -7.60 2.17 -12.68
CA GLY A 187 -6.70 2.47 -13.80
C GLY A 187 -5.66 1.37 -13.94
N THR A 188 -5.67 0.60 -15.03
CA THR A 188 -4.66 -0.44 -15.30
C THR A 188 -3.29 0.18 -15.58
N GLU A 189 -2.25 -0.65 -15.64
CA GLU A 189 -0.89 -0.24 -15.94
C GLU A 189 -0.84 0.42 -17.31
N SER A 190 -0.15 1.56 -17.40
CA SER A 190 0.00 2.31 -18.64
C SER A 190 1.24 3.17 -18.61
N ALA A 191 1.90 3.30 -19.77
CA ALA A 191 3.02 4.21 -20.00
C ALA A 191 3.02 4.73 -21.43
N LEU A 192 3.56 5.93 -21.60
CA LEU A 192 3.91 6.53 -22.87
C LEU A 192 5.40 6.88 -22.85
N ALA A 193 6.20 6.27 -23.70
CA ALA A 193 7.63 6.51 -23.83
C ALA A 193 7.95 7.36 -25.05
N LEU A 194 8.72 8.43 -24.87
CA LEU A 194 9.16 9.37 -25.89
C LEU A 194 10.69 9.31 -25.99
N PRO A 195 11.27 8.78 -27.07
CA PRO A 195 12.71 8.77 -27.24
C PRO A 195 13.20 10.18 -27.58
N ASP A 196 14.41 10.55 -27.14
CA ASP A 196 15.09 11.77 -27.55
C ASP A 196 15.33 11.78 -29.07
N HIS A 197 15.48 12.95 -29.65
CA HIS A 197 15.71 13.13 -31.10
C HIS A 197 16.92 12.35 -31.61
N ASP A 198 17.97 12.26 -30.80
CA ASP A 198 19.22 11.53 -31.13
C ASP A 198 19.17 10.06 -30.67
N GLY A 199 18.11 9.65 -29.95
CA GLY A 199 17.96 8.31 -29.36
C GLY A 199 18.91 8.03 -28.19
N ALA A 200 19.55 9.08 -27.65
CA ALA A 200 20.51 8.97 -26.56
C ALA A 200 19.87 8.97 -25.15
N GLY A 201 18.59 9.25 -25.07
CA GLY A 201 17.80 9.28 -23.85
C GLY A 201 16.34 8.99 -24.10
N ILE A 202 15.56 8.96 -23.00
CA ILE A 202 14.13 8.65 -23.06
C ILE A 202 13.37 9.34 -21.94
N GLU A 203 12.20 9.88 -22.25
CA GLU A 203 11.21 10.36 -21.31
C GLU A 203 10.03 9.38 -21.25
N VAL A 204 9.62 8.98 -20.05
CA VAL A 204 8.52 8.03 -19.87
C VAL A 204 7.49 8.59 -18.91
N PHE A 205 6.29 8.80 -19.41
CA PHE A 205 5.12 9.12 -18.60
C PHE A 205 4.49 7.82 -18.13
N VAL A 206 4.41 7.63 -16.83
CA VAL A 206 3.99 6.34 -16.24
C VAL A 206 3.18 6.51 -14.97
N ALA A 207 2.28 5.57 -14.72
CA ALA A 207 1.60 5.42 -13.44
C ALA A 207 2.44 4.53 -12.52
N THR A 208 3.15 5.13 -11.55
CA THR A 208 4.04 4.44 -10.61
C THR A 208 3.94 5.01 -9.20
N GLN A 209 4.42 4.25 -8.20
CA GLN A 209 4.58 4.70 -6.81
C GLN A 209 6.00 5.21 -6.49
N TRP A 210 7.01 4.88 -7.31
CA TRP A 210 8.42 5.16 -6.98
C TRP A 210 9.26 5.55 -8.20
N LEU A 211 9.13 6.80 -8.64
CA LEU A 211 9.78 7.31 -9.85
C LEU A 211 11.29 7.06 -9.91
N HIS A 212 12.02 7.30 -8.82
CA HIS A 212 13.48 7.21 -8.84
C HIS A 212 13.98 5.75 -8.84
N GLU A 213 13.29 4.85 -8.16
CA GLU A 213 13.66 3.44 -8.18
C GLU A 213 13.32 2.80 -9.55
N ASP A 214 12.16 3.16 -10.14
CA ASP A 214 11.84 2.77 -11.51
C ASP A 214 12.93 3.26 -12.48
N ARG A 215 13.34 4.54 -12.38
CA ARG A 215 14.40 5.12 -13.22
C ARG A 215 15.69 4.33 -13.12
N LYS A 216 16.13 4.01 -11.90
CA LYS A 216 17.36 3.26 -11.64
C LYS A 216 17.32 1.86 -12.28
N GLN A 217 16.24 1.11 -12.08
CA GLN A 217 16.06 -0.22 -12.65
C GLN A 217 15.95 -0.16 -14.17
N MET A 218 15.16 0.80 -14.72
CA MET A 218 15.05 1.03 -16.17
C MET A 218 16.39 1.36 -16.79
N ALA A 219 17.17 2.27 -16.23
CA ALA A 219 18.48 2.67 -16.74
C ALA A 219 19.40 1.45 -16.88
N LYS A 220 19.46 0.56 -15.89
CA LYS A 220 20.21 -0.69 -15.96
C LYS A 220 19.76 -1.60 -17.09
N CYS A 221 18.45 -1.83 -17.24
CA CYS A 221 17.91 -2.68 -18.30
C CYS A 221 18.07 -2.08 -19.69
N LEU A 222 17.96 -0.77 -19.82
CA LEU A 222 18.13 -0.04 -21.08
C LEU A 222 19.61 0.15 -21.46
N GLY A 223 20.55 -0.11 -20.55
CA GLY A 223 21.98 0.15 -20.74
C GLY A 223 22.28 1.64 -20.91
N LEU A 224 21.49 2.51 -20.27
CA LEU A 224 21.63 3.96 -20.31
C LEU A 224 22.08 4.51 -18.94
N PRO A 225 22.79 5.65 -18.92
CA PRO A 225 22.98 6.40 -17.68
C PRO A 225 21.65 6.89 -17.11
N GLU A 226 21.51 6.96 -15.78
CA GLU A 226 20.25 7.37 -15.14
C GLU A 226 19.77 8.77 -15.58
N GLU A 227 20.69 9.70 -15.79
CA GLU A 227 20.39 11.07 -16.26
C GLU A 227 19.80 11.13 -17.67
N LYS A 228 19.90 10.03 -18.43
CA LYS A 228 19.31 9.87 -19.77
C LYS A 228 17.90 9.23 -19.73
N VAL A 229 17.43 8.86 -18.55
CA VAL A 229 16.09 8.30 -18.31
C VAL A 229 15.32 9.27 -17.44
N ARG A 230 14.36 9.99 -18.00
CA ARG A 230 13.46 10.87 -17.26
C ARG A 230 12.11 10.18 -17.07
N LEU A 231 11.65 10.07 -15.83
CA LEU A 231 10.30 9.60 -15.53
C LEU A 231 9.43 10.76 -15.08
N VAL A 232 8.24 10.83 -15.65
CA VAL A 232 7.19 11.81 -15.34
C VAL A 232 5.97 11.05 -14.85
N LEU A 233 5.41 11.47 -13.71
CA LEU A 233 4.22 10.85 -13.19
C LEU A 233 3.02 11.17 -14.11
N GLY A 234 2.46 10.15 -14.72
CA GLY A 234 1.13 10.21 -15.34
C GLY A 234 0.03 10.16 -14.29
N GLY A 235 -1.19 10.52 -14.65
CA GLY A 235 -2.33 10.35 -13.76
C GLY A 235 -2.49 8.89 -13.31
N VAL A 236 -2.58 8.65 -11.99
CA VAL A 236 -2.64 7.30 -11.43
C VAL A 236 -4.06 6.99 -10.94
N GLY A 237 -4.63 5.90 -11.44
CA GLY A 237 -5.97 5.43 -11.09
C GLY A 237 -6.00 4.44 -9.92
N GLY A 238 -5.21 4.69 -8.86
CA GLY A 238 -5.01 3.80 -7.71
C GLY A 238 -3.73 3.00 -7.82
N ALA A 239 -3.21 2.50 -6.69
CA ALA A 239 -1.98 1.72 -6.65
C ALA A 239 -1.98 0.67 -5.52
N PHE A 240 -2.17 1.06 -4.26
CA PHE A 240 -2.29 0.23 -3.07
C PHE A 240 -1.11 -0.72 -2.80
N GLY A 241 0.05 -0.45 -3.43
CA GLY A 241 1.28 -1.22 -3.31
C GLY A 241 1.76 -1.85 -4.62
N ALA A 242 0.86 -2.23 -5.54
CA ALA A 242 1.23 -2.96 -6.76
C ALA A 242 2.16 -2.21 -7.72
N ARG A 243 2.21 -0.87 -7.62
CA ARG A 243 3.02 -0.01 -8.50
C ARG A 243 4.36 0.39 -7.88
N GLU A 244 4.81 -0.32 -6.84
CA GLU A 244 6.20 -0.26 -6.39
C GLU A 244 7.10 -1.03 -7.34
N ASP A 245 6.62 -2.16 -7.86
CA ASP A 245 7.33 -2.97 -8.85
C ASP A 245 7.14 -2.42 -10.27
N ILE A 246 8.15 -2.60 -11.11
CA ILE A 246 8.08 -2.34 -12.54
C ILE A 246 7.12 -3.35 -13.20
N SER A 247 6.30 -2.86 -14.14
CA SER A 247 5.41 -3.70 -14.94
C SER A 247 5.73 -3.62 -16.44
N LEU A 248 5.34 -2.52 -17.10
CA LEU A 248 5.52 -2.33 -18.56
C LEU A 248 6.56 -1.26 -18.93
N GLN A 249 7.16 -0.59 -17.94
CA GLN A 249 8.03 0.56 -18.15
C GLN A 249 9.21 0.24 -19.08
N VAL A 250 9.93 -0.87 -18.78
CA VAL A 250 11.10 -1.29 -19.58
C VAL A 250 10.68 -1.71 -20.98
N HIS A 251 9.57 -2.46 -21.12
CA HIS A 251 9.07 -2.90 -22.43
C HIS A 251 8.72 -1.71 -23.32
N THR A 252 7.98 -0.73 -22.75
CA THR A 252 7.56 0.47 -23.50
C THR A 252 8.78 1.28 -23.95
N ALA A 253 9.77 1.45 -23.07
CA ALA A 253 11.00 2.19 -23.36
C ALA A 253 11.85 1.49 -24.43
N LEU A 254 12.03 0.17 -24.35
CA LEU A 254 12.78 -0.61 -25.34
C LEU A 254 12.15 -0.49 -26.73
N LEU A 255 10.83 -0.62 -26.82
CA LEU A 255 10.12 -0.48 -28.11
C LEU A 255 10.26 0.95 -28.68
N ALA A 256 10.18 1.99 -27.83
CA ALA A 256 10.34 3.36 -28.27
C ALA A 256 11.76 3.66 -28.76
N LEU A 257 12.79 3.22 -28.05
CA LEU A 257 14.20 3.38 -28.44
C LEU A 257 14.52 2.64 -29.76
N ARG A 258 13.98 1.44 -29.94
CA ARG A 258 14.18 0.63 -31.16
C ARG A 258 13.51 1.21 -32.38
N THR A 259 12.28 1.71 -32.22
CA THR A 259 11.51 2.29 -33.34
C THR A 259 11.83 3.75 -33.60
N LYS A 260 12.48 4.43 -32.65
CA LYS A 260 12.72 5.89 -32.64
C LYS A 260 11.42 6.70 -32.79
N ARG A 261 10.32 6.15 -32.26
CA ARG A 261 8.99 6.75 -32.27
C ARG A 261 8.40 6.65 -30.86
N PRO A 262 7.48 7.56 -30.50
CA PRO A 262 6.70 7.38 -29.28
C PRO A 262 6.00 6.02 -29.25
N VAL A 263 6.01 5.35 -28.10
CA VAL A 263 5.28 4.09 -27.90
C VAL A 263 4.41 4.20 -26.67
N LYS A 264 3.15 3.80 -26.80
CA LYS A 264 2.21 3.66 -25.71
C LYS A 264 1.92 2.19 -25.43
N MET A 265 1.98 1.80 -24.15
CA MET A 265 1.49 0.50 -23.68
C MET A 265 0.43 0.71 -22.60
N GLN A 266 -0.56 -0.18 -22.60
CA GLN A 266 -1.60 -0.23 -21.59
C GLN A 266 -2.09 -1.67 -21.46
N TYR A 267 -2.18 -2.17 -20.21
CA TYR A 267 -2.76 -3.48 -19.98
C TYR A 267 -4.30 -3.43 -19.99
N GLY A 268 -4.90 -4.47 -20.53
CA GLY A 268 -6.30 -4.78 -20.26
C GLY A 268 -6.48 -5.29 -18.81
N ARG A 269 -7.71 -5.38 -18.32
CA ARG A 269 -7.95 -5.84 -16.94
C ARG A 269 -7.45 -7.27 -16.68
N GLU A 270 -7.69 -8.18 -17.61
CA GLU A 270 -7.19 -9.55 -17.50
C GLU A 270 -5.66 -9.60 -17.46
N GLU A 271 -5.00 -8.83 -18.34
CA GLU A 271 -3.54 -8.74 -18.37
C GLU A 271 -2.99 -8.12 -17.08
N SER A 272 -3.69 -7.15 -16.50
CA SER A 272 -3.33 -6.55 -15.23
C SER A 272 -3.22 -7.58 -14.09
N PHE A 273 -4.14 -8.57 -14.01
CA PHE A 273 -4.06 -9.67 -13.03
C PHE A 273 -2.81 -10.57 -13.19
N PHE A 274 -2.13 -10.51 -14.30
CA PHE A 274 -0.87 -11.24 -14.53
C PHE A 274 0.36 -10.32 -14.50
N GLY A 275 0.16 -9.03 -14.68
CA GLY A 275 1.20 -8.06 -14.96
C GLY A 275 1.73 -7.30 -13.75
N HIS A 276 1.18 -7.54 -12.56
CA HIS A 276 1.64 -6.95 -11.30
C HIS A 276 1.64 -7.97 -10.16
N VAL A 277 2.16 -7.55 -9.01
CA VAL A 277 2.27 -8.36 -7.79
C VAL A 277 0.99 -8.27 -6.94
N HIS A 278 0.73 -9.30 -6.10
CA HIS A 278 -0.47 -9.42 -5.28
C HIS A 278 -0.15 -9.48 -3.78
N ARG A 279 -1.18 -9.40 -2.90
CA ARG A 279 -1.04 -9.73 -1.48
C ARG A 279 -0.64 -11.19 -1.34
N HIS A 280 0.42 -11.45 -0.58
CA HIS A 280 0.86 -12.79 -0.24
C HIS A 280 -0.28 -13.59 0.41
N PRO A 281 -0.69 -14.73 -0.13
CA PRO A 281 -1.43 -15.70 0.67
C PRO A 281 -0.51 -16.22 1.76
N ALA A 282 -1.08 -16.51 2.92
CA ALA A 282 -0.29 -16.94 4.06
C ALA A 282 -1.00 -18.02 4.87
N GLN A 283 -0.20 -18.93 5.44
CA GLN A 283 -0.65 -19.85 6.48
C GLN A 283 0.12 -19.54 7.77
N ILE A 284 -0.62 -19.33 8.86
CA ILE A 284 -0.04 -18.94 10.14
C ILE A 284 -0.56 -19.88 11.22
N TRP A 285 0.33 -20.72 11.75
CA TRP A 285 0.07 -21.37 13.03
C TRP A 285 0.50 -20.45 14.15
N MET A 286 -0.35 -20.32 15.18
CA MET A 286 -0.09 -19.47 16.34
C MET A 286 -0.63 -20.11 17.62
N LYS A 287 0.12 -19.92 18.71
CA LYS A 287 -0.23 -20.42 20.04
C LYS A 287 0.06 -19.35 21.09
N HIS A 288 -0.93 -19.06 21.93
CA HIS A 288 -0.80 -18.18 23.07
C HIS A 288 -0.87 -18.97 24.37
N HIS A 289 0.05 -18.64 25.28
CA HIS A 289 0.02 -19.09 26.68
C HIS A 289 -0.38 -17.89 27.53
N ALA A 290 -1.39 -18.04 28.40
CA ALA A 290 -1.90 -16.97 29.23
C ALA A 290 -2.18 -17.45 30.68
N THR A 291 -2.14 -16.53 31.60
CA THR A 291 -2.57 -16.73 32.96
C THR A 291 -4.10 -16.91 33.05
N GLU A 292 -4.64 -17.38 34.17
CA GLU A 292 -6.08 -17.54 34.38
C GLU A 292 -6.84 -16.21 34.29
N ASP A 293 -6.20 -15.09 34.61
CA ASP A 293 -6.76 -13.74 34.43
C ASP A 293 -6.55 -13.17 33.03
N GLY A 294 -6.09 -13.98 32.07
CA GLY A 294 -6.02 -13.66 30.64
C GLY A 294 -4.81 -12.85 30.19
N ARG A 295 -3.75 -12.73 30.99
CA ARG A 295 -2.52 -12.04 30.59
C ARG A 295 -1.63 -12.97 29.77
N ILE A 296 -1.18 -12.47 28.61
CA ILE A 296 -0.28 -13.20 27.72
C ILE A 296 1.07 -13.40 28.42
N VAL A 297 1.54 -14.64 28.45
CA VAL A 297 2.83 -15.04 28.99
C VAL A 297 3.82 -15.37 27.87
N LYS A 298 3.37 -16.04 26.82
CA LYS A 298 4.21 -16.40 25.67
C LYS A 298 3.40 -16.52 24.39
N ILE A 299 4.03 -16.16 23.28
CA ILE A 299 3.54 -16.40 21.92
C ILE A 299 4.50 -17.33 21.20
N GLU A 300 3.95 -18.36 20.55
CA GLU A 300 4.64 -19.19 19.58
C GLU A 300 3.95 -19.06 18.23
N ALA A 301 4.69 -18.86 17.15
CA ALA A 301 4.11 -18.79 15.81
C ALA A 301 5.01 -19.37 14.73
N ARG A 302 4.40 -19.96 13.70
CA ARG A 302 5.05 -20.30 12.44
C ARG A 302 4.25 -19.66 11.32
N MET A 303 4.93 -18.85 10.49
CA MET A 303 4.31 -18.10 9.40
C MET A 303 4.92 -18.51 8.07
N VAL A 304 4.10 -18.82 7.10
CA VAL A 304 4.52 -19.12 5.72
C VAL A 304 3.80 -18.18 4.77
N PHE A 305 4.58 -17.38 4.06
CA PHE A 305 4.12 -16.46 3.03
C PHE A 305 4.55 -16.99 1.66
N ASP A 306 3.61 -17.20 0.76
CA ASP A 306 3.91 -17.55 -0.62
C ASP A 306 4.24 -16.29 -1.43
N GLY A 307 5.49 -16.13 -1.82
CA GLY A 307 5.98 -14.99 -2.62
C GLY A 307 5.69 -15.14 -4.12
N GLY A 308 5.23 -16.32 -4.55
CA GLY A 308 5.09 -16.61 -5.97
C GLY A 308 6.44 -16.73 -6.69
N ALA A 309 6.46 -16.41 -7.97
CA ALA A 309 7.59 -16.75 -8.85
C ALA A 309 8.86 -15.90 -8.63
N TYR A 310 8.76 -14.72 -8.05
CA TYR A 310 9.87 -13.77 -7.89
C TYR A 310 9.84 -13.07 -6.54
N SER A 311 10.99 -12.57 -6.10
CA SER A 311 11.17 -12.02 -4.75
C SER A 311 10.38 -10.75 -4.48
N SER A 312 10.33 -9.81 -5.43
CA SER A 312 9.71 -8.49 -5.21
C SER A 312 10.06 -7.93 -3.81
N THR A 313 9.05 -7.63 -3.00
CA THR A 313 9.19 -7.17 -1.61
C THR A 313 8.92 -8.26 -0.55
N SER A 314 8.86 -9.54 -0.94
CA SER A 314 8.44 -10.64 -0.06
C SER A 314 9.28 -10.75 1.22
N SER A 315 10.59 -10.45 1.16
CA SER A 315 11.46 -10.46 2.34
C SER A 315 11.04 -9.41 3.38
N ALA A 316 10.70 -8.20 2.96
CA ALA A 316 10.25 -7.13 3.85
C ALA A 316 8.80 -7.34 4.34
N VAL A 317 7.93 -7.93 3.51
CA VAL A 317 6.58 -8.34 3.92
C VAL A 317 6.64 -9.38 5.03
N LEU A 318 7.53 -10.37 4.92
CA LEU A 318 7.77 -11.35 5.97
C LEU A 318 8.21 -10.70 7.28
N ILE A 319 9.19 -9.76 7.22
CA ILE A 319 9.67 -9.06 8.41
C ILE A 319 8.54 -8.34 9.12
N ASN A 320 7.72 -7.58 8.39
CA ASN A 320 6.58 -6.93 9.01
C ASN A 320 5.58 -7.94 9.60
N GLY A 321 5.35 -9.08 8.96
CA GLY A 321 4.53 -10.16 9.51
C GLY A 321 5.06 -10.66 10.85
N VAL A 322 6.33 -11.07 10.89
CA VAL A 322 6.91 -11.69 12.10
C VAL A 322 7.11 -10.70 13.24
N THR A 323 7.50 -9.45 12.96
CA THR A 323 7.69 -8.42 14.00
C THR A 323 6.38 -7.92 14.62
N HIS A 324 5.25 -8.07 13.90
CA HIS A 324 3.92 -7.71 14.38
C HIS A 324 3.09 -8.90 14.90
N THR A 325 3.73 -10.06 15.12
CA THR A 325 3.05 -11.27 15.65
C THR A 325 2.37 -11.02 16.99
N GLN A 326 2.99 -10.20 17.86
CA GLN A 326 2.40 -9.85 19.15
C GLN A 326 1.17 -8.93 19.05
N GLY A 327 0.97 -8.25 17.89
CA GLY A 327 -0.03 -7.19 17.80
C GLY A 327 0.25 -6.02 18.76
N PRO A 328 -0.78 -5.23 19.13
CA PRO A 328 -0.64 -4.12 20.09
C PRO A 328 -0.69 -4.60 21.54
N TYR A 329 -0.09 -5.77 21.82
CA TYR A 329 -0.16 -6.41 23.14
C TYR A 329 1.22 -6.62 23.75
N GLN A 330 1.31 -6.56 25.07
CA GLN A 330 2.51 -6.93 25.81
C GLN A 330 2.76 -8.44 25.68
N CYS A 331 3.97 -8.82 25.32
CA CYS A 331 4.37 -10.20 25.21
C CYS A 331 5.79 -10.40 25.79
N PRO A 332 5.91 -10.93 27.02
CA PRO A 332 7.21 -11.07 27.67
C PRO A 332 8.09 -12.17 27.07
N ASN A 333 7.51 -13.14 26.35
CA ASN A 333 8.26 -14.24 25.76
C ASN A 333 7.68 -14.62 24.38
N ALA A 334 8.55 -14.78 23.39
CA ALA A 334 8.12 -15.13 22.03
C ALA A 334 9.09 -16.06 21.31
N VAL A 335 8.53 -16.97 20.51
CA VAL A 335 9.24 -17.74 19.49
C VAL A 335 8.46 -17.67 18.20
N VAL A 336 9.00 -17.01 17.19
CA VAL A 336 8.38 -16.90 15.88
C VAL A 336 9.33 -17.44 14.83
N ASP A 337 8.84 -18.26 13.91
CA ASP A 337 9.60 -18.78 12.76
C ASP A 337 8.82 -18.45 11.48
N GLY A 338 9.36 -17.57 10.65
CA GLY A 338 8.72 -17.08 9.43
C GLY A 338 9.48 -17.44 8.18
N TYR A 339 8.76 -17.75 7.10
CA TYR A 339 9.27 -18.10 5.79
C TYR A 339 8.56 -17.29 4.71
N ALA A 340 9.33 -16.73 3.78
CA ALA A 340 8.87 -16.28 2.47
C ALA A 340 9.45 -17.22 1.41
N THR A 341 8.61 -17.77 0.53
CA THR A 341 8.99 -18.82 -0.42
C THR A 341 8.78 -18.39 -1.86
N ARG A 342 9.54 -19.00 -2.77
CA ARG A 342 9.27 -18.96 -4.21
C ARG A 342 8.43 -20.17 -4.61
N THR A 343 7.42 -19.92 -5.45
CA THR A 343 6.58 -20.95 -6.07
C THR A 343 6.30 -20.56 -7.53
N ASN A 344 5.63 -21.42 -8.27
CA ASN A 344 5.14 -21.07 -9.62
C ASN A 344 3.73 -20.45 -9.62
N ASN A 345 3.29 -19.97 -8.47
CA ASN A 345 2.09 -19.14 -8.35
C ASN A 345 2.39 -17.71 -8.84
N PRO A 346 1.35 -16.87 -9.07
CA PRO A 346 1.54 -15.48 -9.43
C PRO A 346 2.46 -14.73 -8.44
N PRO A 347 3.32 -13.82 -8.92
CA PRO A 347 4.20 -13.04 -8.04
C PRO A 347 3.42 -12.25 -6.99
N CYS A 348 3.94 -12.26 -5.77
CA CYS A 348 3.41 -11.49 -4.66
C CYS A 348 4.41 -10.39 -4.25
N GLY A 349 3.88 -9.27 -3.79
CA GLY A 349 4.66 -8.11 -3.39
C GLY A 349 3.88 -7.17 -2.49
N ALA A 350 4.11 -5.88 -2.65
CA ALA A 350 3.50 -4.89 -1.79
C ALA A 350 1.98 -4.79 -2.00
N MET A 351 1.24 -4.91 -0.91
CA MET A 351 -0.15 -4.50 -0.82
C MET A 351 -0.42 -3.87 0.55
N ARG A 352 -1.26 -2.84 0.56
CA ARG A 352 -1.67 -2.05 1.73
C ARG A 352 -1.78 -2.89 3.00
N GLY A 353 -0.99 -2.56 4.03
CA GLY A 353 -0.85 -3.31 5.29
C GLY A 353 0.38 -4.23 5.36
N PHE A 354 0.97 -4.65 4.22
CA PHE A 354 2.32 -5.18 4.04
C PHE A 354 2.75 -6.22 5.10
N GLY A 355 2.10 -7.39 5.13
CA GLY A 355 2.40 -8.49 6.07
C GLY A 355 1.67 -8.39 7.40
N VAL A 356 1.37 -7.19 7.88
CA VAL A 356 0.70 -6.98 9.17
C VAL A 356 -0.77 -7.40 9.13
N VAL A 357 -1.45 -7.31 7.96
CA VAL A 357 -2.83 -7.81 7.80
C VAL A 357 -2.91 -9.30 8.11
N GLN A 358 -1.96 -10.09 7.61
CA GLN A 358 -1.89 -11.52 7.83
C GLN A 358 -1.61 -11.85 9.31
N ALA A 359 -0.61 -11.20 9.91
CA ALA A 359 -0.28 -11.36 11.32
C ALA A 359 -1.47 -10.97 12.23
N CYS A 360 -2.15 -9.86 11.91
CA CYS A 360 -3.30 -9.37 12.66
C CYS A 360 -4.46 -10.36 12.64
N PHE A 361 -4.75 -10.99 11.50
CA PHE A 361 -5.79 -12.00 11.41
C PHE A 361 -5.55 -13.16 12.39
N ALA A 362 -4.29 -13.57 12.53
CA ALA A 362 -3.92 -14.65 13.45
C ALA A 362 -3.94 -14.20 14.92
N HIS A 363 -3.27 -13.09 15.29
CA HIS A 363 -3.21 -12.72 16.71
C HIS A 363 -4.59 -12.28 17.25
N GLU A 364 -5.44 -11.64 16.46
CA GLU A 364 -6.80 -11.29 16.88
C GLU A 364 -7.69 -12.54 17.03
N GLY A 365 -7.53 -13.53 16.14
CA GLY A 365 -8.16 -14.83 16.31
C GLY A 365 -7.74 -15.55 17.59
N GLN A 366 -6.49 -15.40 18.02
CA GLN A 366 -6.01 -15.93 19.32
C GLN A 366 -6.60 -15.15 20.49
N MET A 367 -6.77 -13.82 20.41
CA MET A 367 -7.40 -13.03 21.45
C MET A 367 -8.86 -13.44 21.68
N ASP A 368 -9.62 -13.74 20.61
CA ASP A 368 -10.98 -14.27 20.72
C ASP A 368 -11.01 -15.65 21.40
N LYS A 369 -10.06 -16.55 21.04
CA LYS A 369 -9.92 -17.86 21.67
C LYS A 369 -9.54 -17.75 23.16
N LEU A 370 -8.70 -16.78 23.53
CA LEU A 370 -8.36 -16.48 24.93
C LEU A 370 -9.59 -15.95 25.69
N ALA A 371 -10.38 -15.06 25.11
CA ALA A 371 -11.62 -14.57 25.69
C ALA A 371 -12.59 -15.72 26.00
N ALA A 372 -12.78 -16.61 25.02
CA ALA A 372 -13.63 -17.80 25.18
C ALA A 372 -13.10 -18.78 26.24
N ALA A 373 -11.78 -19.04 26.28
CA ALA A 373 -11.17 -19.98 27.21
C ALA A 373 -11.17 -19.48 28.65
N THR A 374 -11.08 -18.17 28.89
CA THR A 374 -11.05 -17.54 30.20
C THR A 374 -12.42 -17.08 30.68
N GLY A 375 -13.40 -16.96 29.76
CA GLY A 375 -14.72 -16.36 30.06
C GLY A 375 -14.66 -14.84 30.27
N ILE A 376 -13.56 -14.19 29.90
CA ILE A 376 -13.38 -12.74 30.00
C ILE A 376 -13.95 -12.09 28.72
N ASP A 377 -14.60 -10.94 28.88
CA ASP A 377 -15.14 -10.15 27.77
C ASP A 377 -14.07 -9.83 26.72
N GLU A 378 -14.46 -9.82 25.44
CA GLU A 378 -13.55 -9.64 24.31
C GLU A 378 -12.82 -8.28 24.30
N VAL A 379 -13.46 -7.24 24.81
CA VAL A 379 -12.86 -5.90 24.99
C VAL A 379 -11.91 -5.91 26.18
N GLU A 380 -12.35 -6.48 27.28
CA GLU A 380 -11.60 -6.52 28.53
C GLU A 380 -10.32 -7.35 28.42
N ILE A 381 -10.33 -8.50 27.70
CA ILE A 381 -9.13 -9.32 27.50
C ILE A 381 -8.07 -8.54 26.70
N ARG A 382 -8.49 -7.74 25.72
CA ARG A 382 -7.59 -6.86 24.96
C ARG A 382 -7.01 -5.77 25.84
N LEU A 383 -7.85 -5.06 26.60
CA LEU A 383 -7.41 -3.99 27.53
C LEU A 383 -6.39 -4.46 28.58
N ARG A 384 -6.50 -5.71 29.06
CA ARG A 384 -5.55 -6.28 30.02
C ARG A 384 -4.15 -6.48 29.46
N ASN A 385 -4.04 -6.60 28.13
CA ASN A 385 -2.80 -6.96 27.46
C ASN A 385 -2.18 -5.83 26.67
N ILE A 386 -2.77 -4.65 26.59
CA ILE A 386 -2.27 -3.54 25.74
C ILE A 386 -0.80 -3.20 26.00
N ILE A 387 -0.09 -2.89 24.93
CA ILE A 387 1.24 -2.31 24.98
C ILE A 387 1.15 -0.79 25.24
N HIS A 388 2.14 -0.24 25.92
CA HIS A 388 2.24 1.19 26.23
C HIS A 388 3.52 1.80 25.65
N THR A 389 3.53 3.11 25.51
CA THR A 389 4.78 3.85 25.24
C THR A 389 5.82 3.50 26.30
N GLY A 390 7.00 3.11 25.88
CA GLY A 390 8.10 2.67 26.74
C GLY A 390 8.17 1.15 26.97
N ASP A 391 7.17 0.38 26.57
CA ASP A 391 7.22 -1.08 26.67
C ASP A 391 8.12 -1.70 25.57
N PRO A 392 8.77 -2.83 25.84
CA PRO A 392 9.53 -3.56 24.85
C PRO A 392 8.60 -4.38 23.93
N MET A 393 8.96 -4.46 22.66
CA MET A 393 8.39 -5.38 21.68
C MET A 393 9.16 -6.71 21.66
N ILE A 394 8.63 -7.73 20.96
CA ILE A 394 9.30 -9.04 20.82
C ILE A 394 10.62 -8.97 20.01
N THR A 395 10.91 -7.85 19.36
CA THR A 395 12.19 -7.54 18.72
C THR A 395 13.20 -6.89 19.67
N GLY A 396 12.84 -6.71 20.96
CA GLY A 396 13.64 -5.94 21.91
C GLY A 396 13.56 -4.42 21.71
N GLN A 397 12.97 -3.95 20.61
CA GLN A 397 12.75 -2.53 20.37
C GLN A 397 11.82 -1.96 21.44
N VAL A 398 12.21 -0.83 22.04
CA VAL A 398 11.33 -0.07 22.94
C VAL A 398 10.38 0.78 22.10
N LEU A 399 9.09 0.73 22.42
CA LEU A 399 8.06 1.51 21.75
C LEU A 399 8.16 2.99 22.16
N GLU A 400 8.76 3.82 21.30
CA GLU A 400 8.94 5.26 21.54
C GLU A 400 7.75 6.10 21.07
N SER A 401 7.01 5.63 20.05
CA SER A 401 5.80 6.30 19.56
C SER A 401 4.74 6.39 20.66
N VAL A 402 3.97 7.47 20.64
CA VAL A 402 2.76 7.57 21.46
C VAL A 402 1.81 6.43 21.09
N ALA A 403 1.41 5.62 22.10
CA ALA A 403 0.61 4.40 21.93
C ALA A 403 -0.78 4.53 22.56
N PRO A 404 -1.77 5.17 21.93
CA PRO A 404 -3.10 5.39 22.50
C PRO A 404 -4.02 4.16 22.35
N VAL A 405 -3.50 2.95 22.55
CA VAL A 405 -4.23 1.69 22.30
C VAL A 405 -5.50 1.62 23.14
N GLU A 406 -5.42 1.98 24.44
CA GLU A 406 -6.58 2.02 25.34
C GLU A 406 -7.67 2.95 24.81
N ARG A 407 -7.28 4.15 24.36
CA ARG A 407 -8.23 5.11 23.76
C ARG A 407 -8.86 4.55 22.50
N CYS A 408 -8.07 3.93 21.60
CA CYS A 408 -8.60 3.28 20.40
C CYS A 408 -9.69 2.27 20.76
N ILE A 409 -9.44 1.38 21.70
CA ILE A 409 -10.42 0.36 22.12
C ILE A 409 -11.66 1.00 22.78
N ARG A 410 -11.46 1.89 23.76
CA ARG A 410 -12.58 2.49 24.52
C ARG A 410 -13.45 3.42 23.68
N GLU A 411 -12.85 4.25 22.81
CA GLU A 411 -13.61 5.13 21.94
C GLU A 411 -14.37 4.34 20.88
N THR A 412 -13.78 3.27 20.32
CA THR A 412 -14.51 2.35 19.42
C THR A 412 -15.70 1.69 20.12
N ALA A 413 -15.52 1.26 21.39
CA ALA A 413 -16.59 0.67 22.17
C ALA A 413 -17.73 1.66 22.51
N ALA A 414 -17.39 2.93 22.68
CA ALA A 414 -18.37 3.98 23.00
C ALA A 414 -19.19 4.45 21.79
N LEU A 415 -18.76 4.16 20.56
CA LEU A 415 -19.53 4.52 19.37
C LEU A 415 -20.87 3.76 19.35
N PRO A 416 -21.97 4.40 18.86
CA PRO A 416 -23.30 3.78 18.94
C PRO A 416 -23.38 2.48 18.14
N MET A 417 -24.12 1.52 18.65
CA MET A 417 -24.50 0.29 17.94
C MET A 417 -25.56 0.62 16.87
N PRO A 418 -25.61 -0.14 15.76
CA PRO A 418 -26.70 0.01 14.81
C PRO A 418 -28.05 -0.34 15.46
N PRO A 419 -29.18 0.15 14.94
CA PRO A 419 -30.50 -0.22 15.41
C PRO A 419 -30.68 -1.74 15.48
N GLU A 420 -31.57 -2.19 16.36
CA GLU A 420 -31.99 -3.58 16.36
C GLU A 420 -32.54 -3.96 14.97
N MET A 421 -32.35 -5.21 14.60
CA MET A 421 -32.79 -5.72 13.31
C MET A 421 -34.32 -5.68 13.25
N SER A 422 -34.88 -5.05 12.20
CA SER A 422 -36.33 -4.97 12.01
C SER A 422 -36.97 -6.37 11.98
N SER A 423 -38.15 -6.50 12.57
CA SER A 423 -38.95 -7.72 12.44
C SER A 423 -39.68 -7.82 11.10
N ASN A 424 -39.76 -6.72 10.35
CA ASN A 424 -40.33 -6.70 9.03
C ASN A 424 -39.29 -7.08 7.95
N PRO A 425 -39.42 -8.22 7.28
CA PRO A 425 -38.42 -8.66 6.30
C PRO A 425 -38.29 -7.74 5.09
N HIS A 426 -39.29 -6.91 4.78
CA HIS A 426 -39.23 -5.92 3.71
C HIS A 426 -38.42 -4.67 4.04
N GLU A 427 -38.11 -4.46 5.32
CA GLU A 427 -37.29 -3.33 5.80
C GLU A 427 -35.83 -3.74 6.05
N LEU A 428 -35.50 -5.04 5.87
CA LEU A 428 -34.16 -5.53 6.09
C LEU A 428 -33.31 -5.33 4.85
N ASP A 429 -32.13 -4.73 5.06
CA ASP A 429 -31.02 -4.78 4.11
C ASP A 429 -30.27 -6.11 4.33
N LEU A 430 -30.82 -7.19 3.77
CA LEU A 430 -30.35 -8.55 4.00
C LEU A 430 -29.15 -8.91 3.11
N PRO A 431 -28.32 -9.86 3.56
CA PRO A 431 -27.27 -10.43 2.71
C PRO A 431 -27.84 -10.92 1.37
N GLY A 432 -27.15 -10.61 0.27
CA GLY A 432 -27.54 -11.04 -1.07
C GLY A 432 -28.69 -10.29 -1.72
N GLY A 433 -29.16 -9.15 -1.14
CA GLY A 433 -30.09 -8.26 -1.83
C GLY A 433 -31.30 -7.80 -1.02
N SER A 434 -32.46 -7.62 -1.67
CA SER A 434 -33.65 -6.93 -1.16
C SER A 434 -34.45 -7.67 -0.07
N GLY A 435 -33.96 -8.74 0.49
CA GLY A 435 -34.64 -9.51 1.54
C GLY A 435 -35.82 -10.37 1.07
N LEU A 436 -36.07 -10.44 -0.22
CA LEU A 436 -37.18 -11.23 -0.77
C LEU A 436 -36.94 -12.74 -0.76
N THR A 437 -35.68 -13.18 -0.61
CA THR A 437 -35.28 -14.60 -0.68
C THR A 437 -34.83 -15.17 0.65
N ALA A 438 -34.49 -14.35 1.64
CA ALA A 438 -34.03 -14.80 2.95
C ALA A 438 -35.19 -14.90 3.96
N ASP A 439 -35.22 -15.99 4.74
CA ASP A 439 -36.12 -16.11 5.88
C ASP A 439 -35.50 -15.40 7.09
N ARG A 440 -36.18 -14.40 7.66
CA ARG A 440 -35.73 -13.64 8.83
C ARG A 440 -35.27 -14.54 9.99
N ARG A 441 -35.84 -15.73 10.13
CA ARG A 441 -35.49 -16.67 11.20
C ARG A 441 -34.09 -17.23 11.08
N HIS A 442 -33.51 -17.18 9.87
CA HIS A 442 -32.14 -17.65 9.59
C HIS A 442 -31.10 -16.56 9.67
N ILE A 443 -31.52 -15.29 9.85
CA ILE A 443 -30.60 -14.16 9.95
C ILE A 443 -30.20 -13.97 11.42
N VAL A 444 -28.90 -14.03 11.69
CA VAL A 444 -28.32 -13.83 13.04
C VAL A 444 -27.33 -12.70 13.00
N ARG A 445 -27.47 -11.77 13.96
CA ARG A 445 -26.53 -10.67 14.11
C ARG A 445 -25.37 -11.09 14.99
N GLY A 446 -24.15 -10.74 14.57
CA GLY A 446 -22.93 -10.92 15.35
C GLY A 446 -22.14 -9.63 15.49
N VAL A 447 -21.34 -9.55 16.55
CA VAL A 447 -20.42 -8.45 16.85
C VAL A 447 -19.02 -9.03 17.03
N GLY A 448 -18.02 -8.36 16.48
CA GLY A 448 -16.63 -8.78 16.61
C GLY A 448 -15.67 -7.60 16.70
N TRP A 449 -14.49 -7.87 17.18
CA TRP A 449 -13.47 -6.88 17.49
C TRP A 449 -12.16 -7.20 16.79
N GLY A 450 -11.39 -6.16 16.49
CA GLY A 450 -10.03 -6.27 16.01
C GLY A 450 -9.23 -5.05 16.41
N VAL A 451 -8.02 -5.26 16.91
CA VAL A 451 -7.10 -4.20 17.32
C VAL A 451 -5.76 -4.44 16.67
N SER A 452 -5.09 -3.40 16.19
CA SER A 452 -3.78 -3.56 15.59
C SER A 452 -2.86 -2.37 15.80
N MET A 453 -1.59 -2.61 15.52
CA MET A 453 -0.59 -1.59 15.30
C MET A 453 0.04 -1.78 13.93
N LYS A 454 0.55 -0.70 13.33
CA LYS A 454 1.27 -0.71 12.05
C LYS A 454 2.49 0.19 12.13
N ASN A 455 3.64 -0.36 11.77
CA ASN A 455 4.83 0.46 11.58
C ASN A 455 4.63 1.48 10.47
N LEU A 456 5.19 2.65 10.66
CA LEU A 456 5.26 3.73 9.67
C LEU A 456 6.69 3.82 9.14
N MET A 457 6.84 4.26 7.89
CA MET A 457 8.09 4.34 7.14
C MET A 457 8.73 2.97 6.86
N TYR A 458 9.88 2.97 6.20
CA TYR A 458 10.66 1.77 5.95
C TYR A 458 11.36 1.28 7.23
N SER A 459 11.80 0.05 7.22
CA SER A 459 12.42 -0.64 8.36
C SER A 459 13.78 -1.22 8.00
N GLU A 460 14.44 -1.85 8.98
CA GLU A 460 15.67 -2.63 8.80
C GLU A 460 16.81 -1.83 8.16
N GLY A 461 17.18 -0.69 8.73
CA GLY A 461 18.35 0.08 8.32
C GLY A 461 18.22 0.79 6.97
N PHE A 462 17.06 0.74 6.32
CA PHE A 462 16.88 1.45 5.04
C PHE A 462 17.01 2.96 5.24
N ASP A 463 17.97 3.58 4.54
CA ASP A 463 18.16 5.04 4.54
C ASP A 463 17.09 5.71 3.69
N ASP A 464 15.98 6.06 4.33
CA ASP A 464 14.82 6.69 3.69
C ASP A 464 14.89 8.21 3.77
N TYR A 465 14.67 8.85 2.64
CA TYR A 465 14.66 10.32 2.56
C TYR A 465 13.62 10.84 1.57
N SER A 466 13.32 12.13 1.68
CA SER A 466 12.48 12.86 0.73
C SER A 466 13.02 14.26 0.50
N THR A 467 13.04 14.70 -0.77
CA THR A 467 13.51 16.02 -1.16
C THR A 467 12.35 16.86 -1.68
N ALA A 468 12.28 18.12 -1.23
CA ALA A 468 11.34 19.10 -1.74
C ALA A 468 12.02 20.47 -1.94
N ARG A 469 11.53 21.22 -2.93
CA ARG A 469 11.92 22.60 -3.16
C ARG A 469 10.71 23.52 -3.05
N CYS A 470 10.88 24.63 -2.35
CA CYS A 470 9.91 25.71 -2.26
C CYS A 470 10.49 26.95 -2.93
N THR A 471 9.80 27.50 -3.92
CA THR A 471 10.16 28.73 -4.61
C THR A 471 9.08 29.77 -4.39
N LEU A 472 9.42 30.83 -3.66
CA LEU A 472 8.61 32.03 -3.47
C LEU A 472 9.00 33.03 -4.55
N LYS A 473 8.02 33.51 -5.30
CA LYS A 473 8.23 34.49 -6.37
C LYS A 473 7.01 35.41 -6.51
N ASN A 474 7.23 36.73 -6.36
CA ASN A 474 6.19 37.75 -6.56
C ASN A 474 4.87 37.45 -5.83
N GLY A 475 4.91 37.02 -4.59
CA GLY A 475 3.72 36.73 -3.78
C GLY A 475 3.04 35.39 -4.04
N SER A 476 3.60 34.55 -4.91
CA SER A 476 3.14 33.17 -5.14
C SER A 476 4.22 32.15 -4.77
N VAL A 477 3.80 30.93 -4.49
CA VAL A 477 4.68 29.80 -4.13
C VAL A 477 4.51 28.67 -5.13
N GLU A 478 5.64 28.17 -5.63
CA GLU A 478 5.71 26.93 -6.39
C GLU A 478 6.49 25.87 -5.59
N LEU A 479 5.87 24.70 -5.43
CA LEU A 479 6.48 23.53 -4.81
C LEU A 479 6.96 22.56 -5.88
N LYS A 480 8.14 21.94 -5.68
CA LYS A 480 8.66 20.86 -6.51
C LYS A 480 9.00 19.67 -5.61
N PHE A 481 8.48 18.49 -5.94
CA PHE A 481 8.71 17.23 -5.25
C PHE A 481 8.49 16.05 -6.21
N ALA A 482 9.07 14.87 -5.87
CA ALA A 482 8.90 13.65 -6.67
C ALA A 482 7.89 12.65 -6.03
N THR A 483 7.08 13.10 -5.08
CA THR A 483 6.08 12.26 -4.40
C THR A 483 4.99 11.85 -5.37
N SER A 484 4.88 10.55 -5.67
CA SER A 484 3.84 10.03 -6.53
C SER A 484 2.46 10.24 -5.92
N GLU A 485 1.56 10.95 -6.62
CA GLU A 485 0.15 11.10 -6.28
C GLU A 485 -0.64 9.94 -6.89
N VAL A 486 -1.02 8.99 -6.07
CA VAL A 486 -1.74 7.76 -6.48
C VAL A 486 -3.22 7.78 -6.08
N GLY A 487 -3.68 8.92 -5.54
CA GLY A 487 -5.05 9.14 -5.04
C GLY A 487 -5.12 9.52 -3.56
N GLN A 488 -4.00 9.42 -2.82
CA GLN A 488 -3.93 9.66 -1.37
C GLN A 488 -4.04 11.13 -0.96
N GLY A 489 -3.80 12.09 -1.88
CA GLY A 489 -4.03 13.51 -1.63
C GLY A 489 -2.80 14.30 -1.16
N PHE A 490 -1.58 13.87 -1.42
CA PHE A 490 -0.39 14.64 -1.08
C PHE A 490 -0.34 15.99 -1.82
N VAL A 491 -0.85 16.04 -3.06
CA VAL A 491 -1.00 17.29 -3.83
C VAL A 491 -1.95 18.32 -3.18
N THR A 492 -2.75 17.91 -2.20
CA THR A 492 -3.55 18.79 -1.35
C THR A 492 -2.77 19.21 -0.10
N LEU A 493 -2.11 18.24 0.53
CA LEU A 493 -1.40 18.45 1.78
C LEU A 493 -0.18 19.37 1.63
N ALA A 494 0.62 19.21 0.58
CA ALA A 494 1.81 20.01 0.34
C ALA A 494 1.50 21.53 0.25
N PRO A 495 0.49 21.98 -0.54
CA PRO A 495 0.04 23.37 -0.51
C PRO A 495 -0.49 23.84 0.86
N GLN A 496 -1.20 22.98 1.63
CA GLN A 496 -1.66 23.34 2.98
C GLN A 496 -0.48 23.62 3.93
N ILE A 497 0.59 22.83 3.86
CA ILE A 497 1.83 23.06 4.63
C ILE A 497 2.42 24.42 4.26
N ALA A 498 2.61 24.70 2.97
CA ALA A 498 3.18 25.96 2.51
C ALA A 498 2.33 27.17 2.92
N ARG A 499 1.00 27.11 2.76
CA ARG A 499 0.08 28.18 3.19
C ARG A 499 0.18 28.46 4.69
N SER A 500 0.29 27.39 5.49
CA SER A 500 0.39 27.50 6.95
C SER A 500 1.70 28.14 7.41
N ILE A 501 2.81 27.89 6.70
CA ILE A 501 4.15 28.37 7.09
C ILE A 501 4.42 29.78 6.57
N LEU A 502 3.96 30.07 5.34
CA LEU A 502 4.33 31.31 4.62
C LEU A 502 3.24 32.37 4.63
N GLY A 503 2.00 32.05 5.04
CA GLY A 503 0.88 32.99 5.00
C GLY A 503 0.46 33.38 3.58
N ILE A 504 0.75 32.57 2.57
CA ILE A 504 0.46 32.82 1.15
C ILE A 504 -0.63 31.85 0.68
N ASP A 505 -1.67 32.33 0.04
CA ASP A 505 -2.76 31.46 -0.45
C ASP A 505 -2.50 30.93 -1.86
N ASP A 506 -1.78 31.68 -2.69
CA ASP A 506 -1.40 31.29 -4.04
C ASP A 506 -0.22 30.31 -4.02
N VAL A 507 -0.54 29.01 -3.90
CA VAL A 507 0.43 27.91 -3.86
C VAL A 507 0.09 26.91 -4.91
N THR A 508 1.05 26.63 -5.79
CA THR A 508 1.00 25.63 -6.86
C THR A 508 2.09 24.58 -6.68
N TYR A 509 2.05 23.51 -7.46
CA TYR A 509 3.15 22.56 -7.56
C TYR A 509 3.49 22.30 -9.02
N ASP A 510 4.78 22.06 -9.28
CA ASP A 510 5.32 21.73 -10.59
C ASP A 510 5.14 20.24 -10.94
N THR A 511 5.37 19.88 -12.19
CA THR A 511 5.35 18.49 -12.69
C THR A 511 6.08 17.54 -11.75
N ILE A 512 5.43 16.43 -11.40
CA ILE A 512 6.03 15.40 -10.54
C ILE A 512 6.89 14.49 -11.42
N ASP A 513 8.21 14.60 -11.29
CA ASP A 513 9.18 13.88 -12.11
C ASP A 513 10.53 13.65 -11.40
N THR A 514 11.47 13.05 -12.11
CA THR A 514 12.82 12.74 -11.62
C THR A 514 13.82 13.89 -11.76
N GLN A 515 13.38 15.14 -11.97
CA GLN A 515 14.26 16.32 -12.06
C GLN A 515 14.52 16.99 -10.70
N ILE A 516 14.06 16.42 -9.62
CA ILE A 516 14.41 16.77 -8.25
C ILE A 516 14.88 15.49 -7.54
N GLY A 517 15.42 15.57 -6.33
CA GLY A 517 15.79 14.42 -5.53
C GLY A 517 14.61 13.50 -5.23
N SER A 518 14.89 12.26 -4.81
CA SER A 518 13.88 11.25 -4.53
C SER A 518 12.91 11.69 -3.42
N ALA A 519 11.70 11.21 -3.49
CA ALA A 519 10.72 11.26 -2.41
C ALA A 519 10.41 9.87 -1.83
N GLY A 520 11.15 8.83 -2.25
CA GLY A 520 10.85 7.44 -1.94
C GLY A 520 9.53 6.98 -2.58
N SER A 521 9.07 5.78 -2.23
CA SER A 521 7.78 5.28 -2.68
C SER A 521 6.61 5.93 -1.93
N THR A 522 5.46 6.06 -2.59
CA THR A 522 4.18 6.35 -1.94
C THR A 522 3.60 5.07 -1.35
N SER A 523 4.17 4.64 -0.22
CA SER A 523 3.88 3.40 0.50
C SER A 523 4.14 3.55 2.00
N ALA A 524 4.06 2.46 2.78
CA ALA A 524 4.43 2.39 4.19
C ALA A 524 3.87 3.52 5.07
N SER A 525 2.76 4.12 4.67
CA SER A 525 2.11 5.28 5.32
C SER A 525 3.06 6.44 5.61
N ARG A 526 4.11 6.63 4.75
CA ARG A 526 5.28 7.49 5.01
C ARG A 526 5.16 8.92 4.47
N GLN A 527 4.34 9.18 3.45
CA GLN A 527 4.42 10.45 2.70
C GLN A 527 4.08 11.70 3.53
N THR A 528 3.10 11.60 4.46
CA THR A 528 2.80 12.71 5.37
C THR A 528 4.01 13.07 6.23
N TRP A 529 4.76 12.08 6.69
CA TRP A 529 5.95 12.25 7.51
C TRP A 529 7.16 12.69 6.67
N MET A 530 7.53 11.91 5.66
CA MET A 530 8.74 12.10 4.87
C MET A 530 8.65 13.30 3.91
N SER A 531 7.72 13.23 2.95
CA SER A 531 7.54 14.32 1.99
C SER A 531 6.91 15.56 2.60
N GLY A 532 6.01 15.38 3.59
CA GLY A 532 5.48 16.49 4.38
C GLY A 532 6.58 17.19 5.17
N GLY A 533 7.51 16.44 5.77
CA GLY A 533 8.70 16.98 6.46
C GLY A 533 9.65 17.72 5.52
N ALA A 534 9.84 17.21 4.29
CA ALA A 534 10.65 17.88 3.28
C ALA A 534 10.04 19.21 2.83
N VAL A 535 8.72 19.25 2.59
CA VAL A 535 8.00 20.49 2.24
C VAL A 535 8.00 21.47 3.41
N ASP A 536 7.75 21.01 4.66
CA ASP A 536 7.84 21.84 5.87
C ASP A 536 9.22 22.49 6.01
N GLY A 537 10.28 21.69 5.86
CA GLY A 537 11.66 22.18 5.94
C GLY A 537 11.99 23.22 4.86
N ALA A 538 11.66 22.94 3.60
CA ALA A 538 11.89 23.85 2.49
C ALA A 538 11.12 25.19 2.68
N CYS A 539 9.86 25.13 3.11
CA CYS A 539 9.05 26.33 3.39
C CYS A 539 9.59 27.13 4.57
N ARG A 540 10.10 26.47 5.62
CA ARG A 540 10.74 27.16 6.77
C ARG A 540 12.01 27.89 6.35
N LEU A 541 12.87 27.28 5.52
CA LEU A 541 14.06 27.93 4.99
C LEU A 541 13.68 29.17 4.16
N VAL A 542 12.66 29.07 3.29
CA VAL A 542 12.15 30.22 2.52
C VAL A 542 11.64 31.31 3.46
N ARG A 543 10.91 30.95 4.53
CA ARG A 543 10.41 31.90 5.53
C ARG A 543 11.56 32.60 6.28
N GLU A 544 12.59 31.86 6.65
CA GLU A 544 13.78 32.44 7.29
C GLU A 544 14.46 33.48 6.40
N ARG A 545 14.65 33.15 5.11
CA ARG A 545 15.20 34.10 4.12
C ARG A 545 14.31 35.34 3.93
N LEU A 546 12.99 35.14 3.93
CA LEU A 546 12.02 36.21 3.85
C LEU A 546 12.12 37.14 5.09
N PHE A 547 12.25 36.57 6.28
CA PHE A 547 12.40 37.33 7.50
C PHE A 547 13.76 38.09 7.55
N GLU A 548 14.84 37.49 7.07
CA GLU A 548 16.13 38.17 6.90
C GLU A 548 16.00 39.38 5.96
N HIS A 549 15.30 39.22 4.83
CA HIS A 549 15.06 40.31 3.88
C HIS A 549 14.23 41.45 4.50
N VAL A 550 13.06 41.12 5.09
CA VAL A 550 12.17 42.09 5.72
C VAL A 550 12.89 42.82 6.88
N GLY A 551 13.63 42.07 7.69
CA GLY A 551 14.42 42.60 8.80
C GLY A 551 15.46 43.61 8.33
N ALA A 552 16.17 43.29 7.24
CA ALA A 552 17.17 44.22 6.66
C ALA A 552 16.54 45.48 6.09
N VAL A 553 15.38 45.36 5.42
CA VAL A 553 14.67 46.53 4.81
C VAL A 553 14.10 47.46 5.90
N HIS A 554 13.53 46.88 6.97
CA HIS A 554 12.80 47.64 7.98
C HIS A 554 13.56 47.86 9.30
N GLY A 555 14.79 47.35 9.43
CA GLY A 555 15.61 47.50 10.62
C GLY A 555 15.08 46.72 11.82
N ILE A 556 14.46 45.53 11.58
CA ILE A 556 13.88 44.68 12.60
C ILE A 556 14.72 43.41 12.70
N ASP A 557 14.96 42.92 13.91
CA ASP A 557 15.62 41.62 14.11
C ASP A 557 14.74 40.50 13.50
N PRO A 558 15.25 39.69 12.55
CA PRO A 558 14.51 38.60 11.95
C PRO A 558 13.88 37.59 12.95
N LEU A 559 14.53 37.41 14.11
CA LEU A 559 14.02 36.54 15.19
C LEU A 559 12.75 37.07 15.87
N ARG A 560 12.43 38.34 15.67
CA ARG A 560 11.20 38.97 16.17
C ARG A 560 10.06 38.91 15.16
N LEU A 561 10.32 38.51 13.92
CA LEU A 561 9.31 38.44 12.89
C LEU A 561 8.52 37.12 13.00
N GLY A 562 7.22 37.22 12.76
CA GLY A 562 6.29 36.09 12.72
C GLY A 562 5.27 36.25 11.59
N ILE A 563 4.57 35.18 11.25
CA ILE A 563 3.40 35.19 10.34
C ILE A 563 2.14 35.23 11.20
N ASP A 564 1.28 36.20 10.95
CA ASP A 564 -0.08 36.30 11.51
C ASP A 564 -1.06 36.39 10.33
N ASP A 565 -1.72 35.31 10.05
CA ASP A 565 -2.59 35.08 8.87
C ASP A 565 -1.81 35.29 7.55
N THR A 566 -1.98 36.41 6.88
CA THR A 566 -1.30 36.80 5.63
C THR A 566 -0.29 37.93 5.81
N ASP A 567 0.01 38.29 7.04
CA ASP A 567 0.90 39.38 7.37
C ASP A 567 2.17 38.93 8.10
N ILE A 568 3.29 39.60 7.80
CA ILE A 568 4.49 39.53 8.60
C ILE A 568 4.39 40.59 9.70
N ILE A 569 4.56 40.17 10.94
CA ILE A 569 4.44 41.02 12.11
C ILE A 569 5.73 41.00 12.94
N ASP A 570 6.00 42.11 13.64
CA ASP A 570 6.94 42.13 14.77
C ASP A 570 6.20 41.60 16.02
N THR A 571 6.61 40.47 16.57
CA THR A 571 5.93 39.77 17.68
C THR A 571 5.91 40.58 18.99
N ILE A 572 6.75 41.61 19.11
CA ILE A 572 6.84 42.47 20.29
C ILE A 572 6.73 43.96 19.96
N GLY A 573 6.61 44.35 18.68
CA GLY A 573 6.47 45.70 18.19
C GLY A 573 5.16 45.95 17.44
N ASN A 574 5.07 47.10 16.78
CA ASN A 574 3.87 47.48 16.03
C ASN A 574 4.02 47.35 14.50
N PHE A 575 5.11 46.70 14.04
CA PHE A 575 5.32 46.48 12.60
C PHE A 575 4.39 45.42 12.06
N ARG A 576 3.79 45.72 10.93
CA ARG A 576 2.96 44.79 10.15
C ARG A 576 3.07 45.15 8.66
N ILE A 577 3.31 44.16 7.82
CA ILE A 577 3.29 44.27 6.35
C ILE A 577 2.65 42.99 5.79
N SER A 578 1.88 43.08 4.71
CA SER A 578 1.37 41.90 4.08
C SER A 578 2.49 41.08 3.44
N VAL A 579 2.37 39.74 3.51
CA VAL A 579 3.37 38.84 2.87
C VAL A 579 3.46 39.14 1.36
N GLN A 580 2.34 39.48 0.71
CA GLN A 580 2.30 39.83 -0.70
C GLN A 580 3.11 41.08 -1.00
N GLU A 581 2.99 42.13 -0.19
CA GLU A 581 3.78 43.38 -0.32
C GLU A 581 5.27 43.14 -0.06
N ALA A 582 5.57 42.39 1.01
CA ALA A 582 6.95 42.07 1.40
C ALA A 582 7.70 41.22 0.37
N THR A 583 6.96 40.51 -0.51
CA THR A 583 7.50 39.60 -1.53
C THR A 583 7.41 40.14 -2.96
N ALA A 584 6.96 41.40 -3.12
CA ALA A 584 6.96 42.06 -4.42
C ALA A 584 8.39 42.13 -5.00
N ASP A 585 8.57 41.68 -6.23
CA ASP A 585 9.89 41.63 -6.93
C ASP A 585 10.96 40.74 -6.25
N LEU A 586 10.55 39.90 -5.29
CA LEU A 586 11.44 39.00 -4.57
C LEU A 586 11.34 37.56 -5.13
N THR A 587 12.48 36.89 -5.26
CA THR A 587 12.55 35.47 -5.54
C THR A 587 13.47 34.81 -4.53
N ILE A 588 12.92 33.82 -3.80
CA ILE A 588 13.65 32.98 -2.85
C ILE A 588 13.35 31.52 -3.23
N SER A 589 14.38 30.68 -3.35
CA SER A 589 14.21 29.28 -3.66
C SER A 589 15.13 28.45 -2.76
N GLU A 590 14.55 27.55 -1.98
CA GLU A 590 15.28 26.68 -1.06
C GLU A 590 14.86 25.21 -1.29
N THR A 591 15.83 24.33 -1.15
CA THR A 591 15.62 22.88 -1.23
C THR A 591 15.98 22.24 0.10
N PHE A 592 15.15 21.32 0.56
CA PHE A 592 15.37 20.61 1.81
C PHE A 592 15.21 19.10 1.60
N GLU A 593 16.13 18.32 2.17
CA GLU A 593 16.08 16.87 2.21
C GLU A 593 15.81 16.43 3.65
N TYR A 594 14.73 15.69 3.84
CA TYR A 594 14.29 15.21 5.15
C TYR A 594 14.63 13.73 5.30
N HIS A 595 15.22 13.37 6.44
CA HIS A 595 15.47 11.98 6.86
C HIS A 595 14.74 11.72 8.19
N HIS A 596 14.25 10.49 8.38
CA HIS A 596 13.82 10.04 9.70
C HIS A 596 15.03 9.54 10.53
N ARG A 597 14.81 9.21 11.81
CA ARG A 597 15.84 8.57 12.62
C ARG A 597 16.30 7.26 12.00
N PRO A 598 17.57 6.86 12.12
CA PRO A 598 18.06 5.58 11.62
C PRO A 598 17.36 4.41 12.32
N THR A 599 17.22 3.31 11.60
CA THR A 599 16.76 2.01 12.11
C THR A 599 17.88 0.98 11.96
N GLU A 600 17.71 -0.20 12.52
CA GLU A 600 18.71 -1.26 12.54
C GLU A 600 18.16 -2.53 11.87
N ASP A 601 19.03 -3.31 11.25
CA ASP A 601 18.69 -4.66 10.84
C ASP A 601 18.38 -5.54 12.07
N LEU A 602 17.57 -6.57 11.86
CA LEU A 602 17.37 -7.60 12.88
C LEU A 602 18.57 -8.57 12.90
N ASP A 603 19.02 -8.93 14.09
CA ASP A 603 20.05 -9.94 14.28
C ASP A 603 19.52 -11.38 14.00
N GLU A 604 20.36 -12.39 14.20
CA GLU A 604 20.01 -13.80 13.99
C GLU A 604 18.88 -14.32 14.89
N ASN A 605 18.61 -13.65 16.02
CA ASN A 605 17.52 -13.92 16.94
C ASN A 605 16.32 -13.01 16.72
N GLY A 606 16.35 -12.18 15.70
CA GLY A 606 15.28 -11.23 15.37
C GLY A 606 15.20 -10.05 16.32
N GLN A 607 16.34 -9.64 16.92
CA GLN A 607 16.42 -8.52 17.84
C GLN A 607 17.05 -7.31 17.14
N GLY A 608 16.47 -6.11 17.35
CA GLY A 608 16.94 -4.86 16.78
C GLY A 608 15.89 -3.76 16.81
N ASN A 609 16.35 -2.50 16.75
CA ASN A 609 15.48 -1.31 16.66
C ASN A 609 15.08 -1.07 15.19
N CYS A 610 14.24 -1.96 14.64
CA CYS A 610 14.02 -2.05 13.20
C CYS A 610 12.94 -1.12 12.64
N HIS A 611 12.08 -0.50 13.47
CA HIS A 611 10.99 0.36 13.02
C HIS A 611 11.12 1.79 13.53
N VAL A 612 10.69 2.77 12.73
CA VAL A 612 10.76 4.20 13.07
C VAL A 612 9.67 4.60 14.06
N ALA A 613 8.40 4.30 13.71
CA ALA A 613 7.23 4.72 14.48
C ALA A 613 6.05 3.79 14.22
N PHE A 614 4.97 3.94 15.02
CA PHE A 614 3.77 3.10 14.90
C PHE A 614 2.49 3.94 14.99
N ALA A 615 1.46 3.50 14.27
CA ALA A 615 0.07 3.93 14.41
C ALA A 615 -0.80 2.79 14.93
N PHE A 616 -1.84 3.12 15.70
CA PHE A 616 -2.71 2.17 16.38
C PHE A 616 -4.17 2.33 15.93
N VAL A 617 -4.92 1.22 15.92
CA VAL A 617 -6.31 1.22 15.49
C VAL A 617 -7.11 0.13 16.16
N ALA A 618 -8.38 0.43 16.45
CA ALA A 618 -9.37 -0.56 16.86
C ALA A 618 -10.60 -0.50 15.93
N HIS A 619 -11.16 -1.68 15.64
CA HIS A 619 -12.39 -1.84 14.90
C HIS A 619 -13.39 -2.69 15.66
N ARG A 620 -14.67 -2.32 15.57
CA ARG A 620 -15.82 -3.16 15.94
C ARG A 620 -16.65 -3.37 14.67
N ALA A 621 -16.87 -4.61 14.30
CA ALA A 621 -17.75 -4.98 13.20
C ALA A 621 -19.09 -5.48 13.73
N VAL A 622 -20.17 -5.13 13.05
CA VAL A 622 -21.51 -5.70 13.23
C VAL A 622 -21.93 -6.31 11.89
N VAL A 623 -22.27 -7.58 11.91
CA VAL A 623 -22.70 -8.32 10.71
C VAL A 623 -24.06 -8.96 10.91
N ASP A 624 -24.82 -9.08 9.83
CA ASP A 624 -26.01 -9.94 9.73
C ASP A 624 -25.67 -11.12 8.83
N VAL A 625 -25.82 -12.33 9.34
CA VAL A 625 -25.42 -13.57 8.67
C VAL A 625 -26.68 -14.41 8.39
N ASP A 626 -26.88 -14.77 7.12
CA ASP A 626 -27.87 -15.76 6.73
C ASP A 626 -27.27 -17.16 6.88
N LEU A 627 -27.75 -17.91 7.89
CA LEU A 627 -27.23 -19.23 8.22
C LEU A 627 -27.64 -20.32 7.20
N GLU A 628 -28.67 -20.07 6.40
CA GLU A 628 -29.15 -21.00 5.37
C GLU A 628 -28.36 -20.83 4.06
N LEU A 629 -28.14 -19.59 3.65
CA LEU A 629 -27.47 -19.27 2.38
C LEU A 629 -25.96 -19.03 2.55
N GLY A 630 -25.47 -18.83 3.78
CA GLY A 630 -24.09 -18.51 4.06
C GLY A 630 -23.67 -17.11 3.62
N LEU A 631 -24.62 -16.20 3.49
CA LEU A 631 -24.36 -14.83 3.06
C LEU A 631 -24.12 -13.91 4.26
N VAL A 632 -23.22 -12.94 4.08
CA VAL A 632 -22.84 -11.98 5.14
C VAL A 632 -23.09 -10.56 4.67
N LYS A 633 -23.85 -9.78 5.44
CA LYS A 633 -23.95 -8.33 5.32
C LYS A 633 -23.17 -7.68 6.45
N VAL A 634 -22.16 -6.90 6.13
CA VAL A 634 -21.50 -6.04 7.11
C VAL A 634 -22.38 -4.80 7.30
N VAL A 635 -22.99 -4.66 8.48
CA VAL A 635 -23.99 -3.61 8.78
C VAL A 635 -23.29 -2.32 9.18
N GLN A 636 -22.29 -2.45 10.05
CA GLN A 636 -21.58 -1.30 10.62
C GLN A 636 -20.13 -1.67 10.94
N ILE A 637 -19.24 -0.72 10.66
CA ILE A 637 -17.88 -0.70 11.22
C ILE A 637 -17.75 0.56 12.07
N ALA A 638 -17.46 0.40 13.35
CA ALA A 638 -17.04 1.47 14.22
C ALA A 638 -15.52 1.39 14.41
N THR A 639 -14.82 2.51 14.36
CA THR A 639 -13.36 2.54 14.44
C THR A 639 -12.84 3.77 15.15
N ALA A 640 -11.76 3.61 15.92
CA ALA A 640 -10.94 4.70 16.42
C ALA A 640 -9.51 4.55 15.89
N GLN A 641 -9.00 5.61 15.28
CA GLN A 641 -7.75 5.64 14.53
C GLN A 641 -6.77 6.63 15.18
N ASP A 642 -5.58 6.16 15.53
CA ASP A 642 -4.47 7.02 15.91
C ASP A 642 -3.89 7.70 14.67
N VAL A 643 -4.04 9.02 14.61
CA VAL A 643 -3.62 9.86 13.48
C VAL A 643 -2.55 10.88 13.87
N GLY A 644 -2.11 10.85 15.14
CA GLY A 644 -1.23 11.89 15.69
C GLY A 644 -1.93 13.23 15.68
N ARG A 645 -1.63 14.09 14.71
CA ARG A 645 -2.34 15.35 14.44
C ARG A 645 -3.10 15.26 13.13
N VAL A 646 -4.36 15.66 13.11
CA VAL A 646 -5.16 15.73 11.88
C VAL A 646 -4.74 16.95 11.06
N LEU A 647 -4.18 16.72 9.87
CA LEU A 647 -3.75 17.79 8.96
C LEU A 647 -4.82 18.15 7.93
N ASN A 648 -5.61 17.17 7.46
CA ASN A 648 -6.78 17.36 6.60
C ASN A 648 -7.86 16.34 6.97
N PRO A 649 -8.91 16.72 7.71
CA PRO A 649 -9.93 15.79 8.21
C PRO A 649 -10.61 14.97 7.10
N MET A 650 -10.99 15.62 6.00
CA MET A 650 -11.66 14.95 4.88
C MET A 650 -10.79 13.89 4.22
N SER A 651 -9.50 14.17 4.04
CA SER A 651 -8.55 13.20 3.48
C SER A 651 -8.33 12.01 4.43
N VAL A 652 -8.28 12.24 5.73
CA VAL A 652 -8.16 11.19 6.76
C VAL A 652 -9.38 10.26 6.69
N VAL A 653 -10.61 10.81 6.68
CA VAL A 653 -11.85 10.02 6.54
C VAL A 653 -11.80 9.16 5.29
N GLY A 654 -11.45 9.74 4.13
CA GLY A 654 -11.38 9.00 2.87
C GLY A 654 -10.34 7.85 2.89
N GLN A 655 -9.21 8.01 3.60
CA GLN A 655 -8.24 6.92 3.78
C GLN A 655 -8.78 5.82 4.70
N ILE A 656 -9.50 6.17 5.76
CA ILE A 656 -10.10 5.20 6.69
C ILE A 656 -11.18 4.38 5.98
N GLU A 657 -12.13 5.02 5.32
CA GLU A 657 -13.22 4.35 4.59
C GLU A 657 -12.68 3.44 3.48
N GLY A 658 -11.69 3.93 2.70
CA GLY A 658 -11.04 3.13 1.66
C GLY A 658 -10.24 1.94 2.20
N GLY A 659 -9.66 2.05 3.41
CA GLY A 659 -9.00 0.92 4.08
C GLY A 659 -10.00 -0.14 4.56
N ILE A 660 -11.12 0.31 5.14
CA ILE A 660 -12.20 -0.56 5.59
C ILE A 660 -12.80 -1.34 4.41
N ALA A 661 -13.01 -0.70 3.26
CA ALA A 661 -13.54 -1.37 2.07
C ALA A 661 -12.64 -2.53 1.60
N GLN A 662 -11.31 -2.33 1.59
CA GLN A 662 -10.36 -3.40 1.23
C GLN A 662 -10.32 -4.54 2.27
N GLY A 663 -10.39 -4.21 3.55
CA GLY A 663 -10.43 -5.22 4.60
C GLY A 663 -11.76 -6.00 4.62
N LEU A 664 -12.86 -5.36 4.26
CA LEU A 664 -14.15 -6.03 4.06
C LEU A 664 -14.07 -7.01 2.88
N GLY A 665 -13.49 -6.57 1.75
CA GLY A 665 -13.28 -7.43 0.59
C GLY A 665 -12.49 -8.68 0.94
N LEU A 666 -11.35 -8.53 1.63
CA LEU A 666 -10.54 -9.67 2.10
C LEU A 666 -11.30 -10.56 3.10
N ALA A 667 -12.20 -9.99 3.91
CA ALA A 667 -12.94 -10.78 4.91
C ALA A 667 -13.95 -11.74 4.27
N VAL A 668 -14.66 -11.34 3.19
CA VAL A 668 -15.85 -12.06 2.73
C VAL A 668 -16.03 -12.17 1.20
N MET A 669 -15.15 -11.55 0.37
CA MET A 669 -15.39 -11.47 -1.09
C MET A 669 -14.16 -11.77 -1.95
N GLU A 670 -13.05 -11.08 -1.67
CA GLU A 670 -11.89 -10.98 -2.56
C GLU A 670 -10.92 -12.14 -2.38
N GLU A 671 -10.75 -12.95 -3.41
CA GLU A 671 -9.71 -13.98 -3.45
C GLU A 671 -9.29 -14.23 -4.91
N ILE A 672 -8.01 -14.14 -5.22
CA ILE A 672 -7.47 -14.69 -6.47
C ILE A 672 -7.43 -16.20 -6.32
N ILE A 673 -8.19 -16.89 -7.13
CA ILE A 673 -8.26 -18.36 -7.14
C ILE A 673 -7.14 -18.90 -8.02
N VAL A 674 -6.14 -19.51 -7.39
CA VAL A 674 -5.05 -20.19 -8.10
C VAL A 674 -5.27 -21.70 -8.04
N LYS A 675 -5.21 -22.36 -9.19
CA LYS A 675 -5.26 -23.82 -9.29
C LYS A 675 -4.19 -24.31 -10.27
N ASP A 676 -3.31 -25.18 -9.78
CA ASP A 676 -2.18 -25.72 -10.55
C ASP A 676 -1.30 -24.59 -11.13
N GLY A 677 -1.01 -23.53 -10.33
CA GLY A 677 -0.27 -22.34 -10.72
C GLY A 677 -0.97 -21.40 -11.71
N LYS A 678 -2.26 -21.62 -11.98
CA LYS A 678 -3.05 -20.81 -12.94
C LYS A 678 -4.13 -20.01 -12.23
N VAL A 679 -4.16 -18.71 -12.47
CA VAL A 679 -5.26 -17.84 -12.06
C VAL A 679 -6.53 -18.23 -12.80
N ARG A 680 -7.65 -18.36 -12.07
CA ARG A 680 -8.95 -18.82 -12.60
C ARG A 680 -9.99 -17.72 -12.74
N ASN A 681 -9.81 -16.60 -12.07
CA ASN A 681 -10.75 -15.48 -12.03
C ASN A 681 -10.07 -14.12 -12.29
N PRO A 682 -9.41 -13.91 -13.46
CA PRO A 682 -8.63 -12.70 -13.75
C PRO A 682 -9.48 -11.53 -14.26
N SER A 683 -10.67 -11.34 -13.71
CA SER A 683 -11.55 -10.24 -14.10
C SER A 683 -12.49 -9.83 -12.96
N PHE A 684 -12.97 -8.59 -12.98
CA PHE A 684 -13.97 -8.12 -12.00
C PHE A 684 -15.37 -8.75 -12.18
N THR A 685 -15.54 -9.64 -13.16
CA THR A 685 -16.73 -10.47 -13.27
C THR A 685 -16.70 -11.62 -12.24
N ASP A 686 -15.52 -12.17 -11.99
CA ASP A 686 -15.32 -13.38 -11.18
C ASP A 686 -14.50 -13.09 -9.92
N TYR A 687 -13.68 -12.04 -9.91
CA TYR A 687 -13.03 -11.48 -8.74
C TYR A 687 -13.94 -10.40 -8.16
N LEU A 688 -14.70 -10.75 -7.12
CA LEU A 688 -15.76 -9.90 -6.59
C LEU A 688 -15.19 -8.80 -5.70
N LEU A 689 -15.51 -7.55 -6.03
CA LEU A 689 -15.20 -6.39 -5.21
C LEU A 689 -16.42 -5.92 -4.43
N PRO A 690 -16.26 -5.37 -3.21
CA PRO A 690 -17.35 -4.69 -2.52
C PRO A 690 -17.93 -3.54 -3.36
N THR A 691 -19.23 -3.56 -3.53
CA THR A 691 -19.97 -2.49 -4.22
C THR A 691 -20.49 -1.45 -3.21
N ALA A 692 -21.10 -0.37 -3.70
CA ALA A 692 -21.72 0.63 -2.84
C ALA A 692 -22.85 0.03 -1.93
N LEU A 693 -23.47 -1.10 -2.36
CA LEU A 693 -24.48 -1.79 -1.56
C LEU A 693 -23.88 -2.67 -0.46
N ASP A 694 -22.63 -3.09 -0.62
CA ASP A 694 -21.91 -3.89 0.37
C ASP A 694 -21.25 -3.00 1.43
N ALA A 695 -21.04 -1.70 1.12
CA ALA A 695 -20.40 -0.76 2.02
C ALA A 695 -21.22 -0.59 3.31
N PRO A 696 -20.61 -0.80 4.51
CA PRO A 696 -21.28 -0.63 5.78
C PRO A 696 -21.42 0.83 6.18
N GLN A 697 -22.25 1.12 7.18
CA GLN A 697 -22.15 2.37 7.91
C GLN A 697 -20.79 2.42 8.63
N VAL A 698 -20.01 3.46 8.39
CA VAL A 698 -18.73 3.68 9.06
C VAL A 698 -18.86 4.79 10.10
N LEU A 699 -18.48 4.49 11.35
CA LEU A 699 -18.39 5.46 12.44
C LEU A 699 -16.92 5.62 12.83
N ILE A 700 -16.41 6.85 12.80
CA ILE A 700 -14.99 7.16 12.96
C ILE A 700 -14.78 8.06 14.17
N SER A 701 -13.84 7.67 15.05
CA SER A 701 -13.19 8.55 16.02
C SER A 701 -11.72 8.72 15.61
N MET A 702 -11.27 9.98 15.49
CA MET A 702 -9.87 10.31 15.22
C MET A 702 -9.19 10.66 16.53
N ILE A 703 -8.20 9.86 16.92
CA ILE A 703 -7.41 10.10 18.13
C ILE A 703 -6.24 11.00 17.77
N GLU A 704 -6.30 12.23 18.26
CA GLU A 704 -5.23 13.20 18.11
C GLU A 704 -4.33 13.17 19.34
N GLU A 705 -3.22 12.45 19.22
CA GLU A 705 -2.11 12.47 20.15
C GLU A 705 -0.81 12.68 19.34
N PRO A 706 -0.40 13.94 19.13
CA PRO A 706 0.72 14.27 18.27
C PRO A 706 1.99 13.52 18.66
N ASP A 707 2.62 12.85 17.69
CA ASP A 707 3.89 12.17 17.91
C ASP A 707 5.01 13.22 17.89
N PRO A 708 5.81 13.34 18.96
CA PRO A 708 6.85 14.36 19.06
C PRO A 708 8.01 14.17 18.06
N GLN A 709 8.18 12.98 17.51
CA GLN A 709 9.20 12.69 16.49
C GLN A 709 8.71 13.04 15.08
N ALA A 710 7.39 13.14 14.88
CA ALA A 710 6.79 13.37 13.57
C ALA A 710 6.83 14.86 13.18
N PRO A 711 7.19 15.20 11.94
CA PRO A 711 6.94 16.52 11.41
C PRO A 711 5.46 16.90 11.59
N MET A 712 5.18 18.08 12.12
CA MET A 712 3.81 18.55 12.40
C MET A 712 3.01 17.65 13.38
N GLY A 713 3.62 16.64 14.00
CA GLY A 713 2.99 15.71 14.94
C GLY A 713 2.06 14.67 14.31
N ALA A 714 2.05 14.56 12.97
CA ALA A 714 1.10 13.71 12.25
C ALA A 714 1.61 12.28 12.05
N LYS A 715 0.74 11.28 12.16
CA LYS A 715 0.98 9.90 11.76
C LYS A 715 0.29 9.57 10.45
N GLY A 716 0.92 8.76 9.60
CA GLY A 716 0.35 8.34 8.32
C GLY A 716 -0.84 7.39 8.51
N VAL A 717 -1.92 7.59 7.76
CA VAL A 717 -3.19 6.84 7.86
C VAL A 717 -3.41 5.93 6.64
N GLY A 718 -2.36 5.69 5.85
CA GLY A 718 -2.47 4.95 4.59
C GLY A 718 -2.84 3.48 4.78
N GLU A 719 -2.28 2.79 5.78
CA GLU A 719 -2.37 1.32 5.93
C GLU A 719 -3.14 0.87 7.17
N ALA A 720 -2.98 1.53 8.33
CA ALA A 720 -3.60 1.09 9.58
C ALA A 720 -5.11 0.78 9.46
N PRO A 721 -5.92 1.55 8.71
CA PRO A 721 -7.35 1.30 8.59
C PRO A 721 -7.74 -0.04 7.97
N CYS A 722 -6.87 -0.70 7.18
CA CYS A 722 -7.22 -1.97 6.53
C CYS A 722 -6.81 -3.22 7.35
N ILE A 723 -6.08 -3.05 8.48
CA ILE A 723 -5.41 -4.17 9.12
C ILE A 723 -6.37 -4.99 9.99
N SER A 724 -6.98 -4.37 11.00
CA SER A 724 -7.80 -5.10 11.96
C SER A 724 -9.30 -5.17 11.61
N VAL A 725 -9.73 -4.60 10.48
CA VAL A 725 -11.12 -4.70 10.03
C VAL A 725 -11.48 -6.12 9.57
N THR A 726 -10.58 -6.81 8.86
CA THR A 726 -10.78 -8.22 8.45
C THR A 726 -10.99 -9.15 9.65
N PRO A 727 -10.11 -9.21 10.67
CA PRO A 727 -10.37 -10.03 11.85
C PRO A 727 -11.62 -9.61 12.62
N ALA A 728 -11.97 -8.31 12.69
CA ALA A 728 -13.19 -7.86 13.34
C ALA A 728 -14.45 -8.41 12.66
N ILE A 729 -14.49 -8.41 11.31
CA ILE A 729 -15.61 -8.96 10.54
C ILE A 729 -15.69 -10.48 10.73
N VAL A 730 -14.57 -11.20 10.64
CA VAL A 730 -14.56 -12.67 10.82
C VAL A 730 -14.91 -13.06 12.26
N ALA A 731 -14.48 -12.29 13.27
CA ALA A 731 -14.90 -12.45 14.65
C ALA A 731 -16.42 -12.27 14.82
N ALA A 732 -17.01 -11.25 14.15
CA ALA A 732 -18.45 -11.04 14.14
C ALA A 732 -19.20 -12.22 13.50
N ILE A 733 -18.67 -12.80 12.43
CA ILE A 733 -19.25 -14.00 11.80
C ILE A 733 -19.17 -15.22 12.75
N ARG A 734 -18.02 -15.42 13.43
CA ARG A 734 -17.87 -16.45 14.46
C ARG A 734 -18.88 -16.28 15.59
N ASN A 735 -19.07 -15.05 16.06
CA ASN A 735 -20.04 -14.71 17.10
C ASN A 735 -21.48 -15.00 16.65
N ALA A 736 -21.85 -14.67 15.40
CA ALA A 736 -23.18 -14.94 14.85
C ALA A 736 -23.46 -16.45 14.65
N THR A 737 -22.45 -17.22 14.21
CA THR A 737 -22.61 -18.60 13.77
C THR A 737 -22.28 -19.63 14.83
N GLY A 738 -21.49 -19.27 15.82
CA GLY A 738 -20.88 -20.19 16.80
C GLY A 738 -19.82 -21.13 16.19
N LYS A 739 -19.40 -20.91 14.94
CA LYS A 739 -18.45 -21.78 14.23
C LYS A 739 -17.02 -21.28 14.39
N SER A 740 -16.06 -22.20 14.38
CA SER A 740 -14.64 -21.88 14.29
C SER A 740 -14.27 -21.64 12.84
N ILE A 741 -14.03 -20.37 12.49
CA ILE A 741 -13.67 -19.93 11.13
C ILE A 741 -12.31 -19.25 11.24
N ASP A 742 -11.27 -19.93 10.82
CA ASP A 742 -9.87 -19.48 10.91
C ASP A 742 -9.28 -19.19 9.52
N ARG A 743 -10.13 -18.75 8.57
CA ARG A 743 -9.73 -18.34 7.21
C ARG A 743 -10.39 -17.04 6.77
N CYS A 744 -9.75 -16.34 5.84
CA CYS A 744 -10.34 -15.27 5.03
C CYS A 744 -9.92 -15.41 3.54
N PRO A 745 -10.85 -15.10 2.59
CA PRO A 745 -12.24 -14.73 2.84
C PRO A 745 -13.07 -15.90 3.38
N VAL A 746 -14.07 -15.55 4.19
CA VAL A 746 -15.09 -16.52 4.64
C VAL A 746 -16.00 -16.86 3.48
N ARG A 747 -16.18 -18.14 3.20
CA ARG A 747 -17.02 -18.61 2.09
C ARG A 747 -18.38 -19.10 2.60
N PRO A 748 -19.44 -19.11 1.76
CA PRO A 748 -20.76 -19.60 2.17
C PRO A 748 -20.74 -21.00 2.80
N GLN A 749 -19.91 -21.90 2.28
CA GLN A 749 -19.79 -23.27 2.85
C GLN A 749 -19.17 -23.29 4.26
N ASP A 750 -18.36 -22.29 4.64
CA ASP A 750 -17.80 -22.21 5.99
C ASP A 750 -18.88 -21.86 7.02
N ILE A 751 -20.01 -21.31 6.57
CA ILE A 751 -21.16 -20.87 7.37
C ILE A 751 -22.26 -21.96 7.36
N CYS A 752 -22.65 -22.49 6.19
CA CYS A 752 -23.78 -23.40 6.07
C CYS A 752 -23.47 -24.83 6.51
N PHE A 753 -22.25 -25.31 6.33
CA PHE A 753 -21.81 -26.69 6.60
C PHE A 753 -20.77 -26.73 7.71
#